data_416e9892f71125f92c9af7e97048ad22
#
_entry.id   416e9892f71125f92c9af7e97048ad22
#
_cell.length_a   1.000
_cell.length_b   1.000
_cell.length_c   1.000
_cell.angle_alpha   90.00
_cell.angle_beta   90.00
_cell.angle_gamma   90.00
#
_symmetry.space_group_name_H-M   'P 1'
#
loop_
_entity.id
_entity.type
_entity.pdbx_description
1 polymer ?
#
loop_
_entity_poly.entity_id
_entity_poly.type
_entity_poly.pdbx_seq_one_letter_code
_entity_poly.pdbx_strand_id
1 'polypeptide(L)'
;QNTHQLVFNLIANGRATGLRIDHPDGLWNPPSYFRQLQESYLLHQIWQSLQGDSEDSAPQEVADAVGAWLDTLQVKAGDASRTPTWPLYVVAEKILSHGETLPVDWAVDGTTGYDFLNAVNGLFVDSANRKAFDRIYGNFIKQEEASDSPGRYYRNLINATKKMIMLVSLASEVNELSSRLERIAEKNRRYRDFTLNSLTFAIREIIACLSVYRTYITGPDDVAPWDEKFIEMAVAEAKRRNPRTAGEIFDFIRDTLLLRNITDFAVAERENLMVFTMKFQQITGPVMAKSLEDTAFYVYNRLVSLNEVGGHPEHFGVSLSAFHQQNAERQRRWPNAMLCSSTHDTKRSEDVRARINVLSEMPAEWSKALNRWSRQNARKKSTVDGELAPDRNDEYLLYQTLIGAWPFPTHVQPRSPSSAQELLKANSKHSPLITDLSAQEFAEFRERIAAYMQKATKESKVHTSWINPNEAYDAAVRNFVLGILEDTPKNAFLENMNAFQARVAFFGQFNALAQLLLKLTSPGMPDIYQGNELWDFSLVDPDNRRPVDYERRRVVLAQLQERVKQAEQHDTSNGRSGATLGDLARELLETSQDGRIKLYVTWRTLTYRRDHDQLFSYGTYRSLDTSGAKQEHVCAFVCTSGRRRGATPPDAEIVVVVPRLVTRLTGGVEQPPLGAEIWQDTWLELPQAAVGQQYANLFTGEILTVEEREGRTGMSLAAIMAVFPVALLERLSE
;
A
#
# COMPACT_ATOMS: atom_id res chain seq x y z
N GLN A 1 -20.01 19.47 -17.76
CA GLN A 1 -19.10 20.47 -18.37
C GLN A 1 -18.73 21.58 -17.36
N ASN A 2 -19.68 22.31 -16.78
CA ASN A 2 -19.37 23.47 -15.92
C ASN A 2 -18.45 23.17 -14.71
N THR A 3 -18.59 22.00 -14.09
CA THR A 3 -17.76 21.60 -12.94
C THR A 3 -16.30 21.26 -13.29
N HIS A 4 -16.01 20.92 -14.55
CA HIS A 4 -14.69 20.50 -15.02
C HIS A 4 -14.01 21.55 -15.89
N GLN A 5 -14.62 22.67 -16.17
CA GLN A 5 -14.08 23.70 -17.08
C GLN A 5 -12.70 24.20 -16.64
N LEU A 6 -12.53 24.50 -15.32
CA LEU A 6 -11.23 24.89 -14.80
C LEU A 6 -10.17 23.80 -15.01
N VAL A 7 -10.52 22.53 -14.79
CA VAL A 7 -9.62 21.41 -14.96
C VAL A 7 -9.17 21.27 -16.41
N PHE A 8 -10.10 21.32 -17.34
CA PHE A 8 -9.78 21.26 -18.79
C PHE A 8 -8.92 22.45 -19.24
N ASN A 9 -9.18 23.66 -18.72
CA ASN A 9 -8.33 24.82 -18.98
C ASN A 9 -6.90 24.64 -18.46
N LEU A 10 -6.71 24.05 -17.25
CA LEU A 10 -5.38 23.77 -16.72
C LEU A 10 -4.62 22.75 -17.59
N ILE A 11 -5.31 21.72 -18.07
CA ILE A 11 -4.72 20.70 -18.95
C ILE A 11 -4.37 21.33 -20.30
N ALA A 12 -5.28 22.06 -20.91
CA ALA A 12 -5.09 22.71 -22.21
C ALA A 12 -3.92 23.70 -22.21
N ASN A 13 -3.70 24.39 -21.09
CA ASN A 13 -2.58 25.31 -20.89
C ASN A 13 -1.27 24.59 -20.45
N GLY A 14 -1.21 23.27 -20.49
CA GLY A 14 -0.05 22.45 -20.09
C GLY A 14 0.32 22.55 -18.60
N ARG A 15 -0.58 23.06 -17.75
CA ARG A 15 -0.35 23.17 -16.30
C ARG A 15 -0.69 21.89 -15.54
N ALA A 16 -1.44 20.98 -16.16
CA ALA A 16 -1.69 19.62 -15.71
C ALA A 16 -1.61 18.70 -16.92
N THR A 17 -1.11 17.47 -16.73
CA THR A 17 -0.94 16.48 -17.80
C THR A 17 -1.79 15.23 -17.58
N GLY A 18 -2.47 15.13 -16.46
CA GLY A 18 -3.35 14.01 -16.13
C GLY A 18 -4.19 14.30 -14.89
N LEU A 19 -5.07 13.37 -14.55
CA LEU A 19 -6.01 13.49 -13.43
C LEU A 19 -5.96 12.25 -12.53
N ARG A 20 -5.99 12.50 -11.23
CA ARG A 20 -6.37 11.51 -10.22
C ARG A 20 -7.83 11.77 -9.84
N ILE A 21 -8.69 10.80 -10.11
CA ILE A 21 -10.10 10.85 -9.73
C ILE A 21 -10.28 10.14 -8.40
N ASP A 22 -10.66 10.94 -7.41
CA ASP A 22 -10.89 10.51 -6.04
C ASP A 22 -12.25 9.83 -5.89
N HIS A 23 -12.30 8.74 -5.14
CA HIS A 23 -13.52 8.01 -4.78
C HIS A 23 -14.55 7.80 -5.93
N PRO A 24 -14.17 7.23 -7.08
CA PRO A 24 -15.11 7.02 -8.18
C PRO A 24 -16.24 6.05 -7.81
N ASP A 25 -16.05 5.19 -6.81
CA ASP A 25 -17.09 4.30 -6.27
C ASP A 25 -18.30 5.07 -5.67
N GLY A 26 -18.11 6.34 -5.31
CA GLY A 26 -19.19 7.24 -4.89
C GLY A 26 -20.05 7.78 -6.03
N LEU A 27 -19.60 7.67 -7.28
CA LEU A 27 -20.35 8.16 -8.44
C LEU A 27 -21.56 7.26 -8.76
N TRP A 28 -22.56 7.84 -9.42
CA TRP A 28 -23.73 7.09 -9.89
C TRP A 28 -23.34 6.00 -10.87
N ASN A 29 -22.60 6.36 -11.92
CA ASN A 29 -22.12 5.46 -12.97
C ASN A 29 -20.64 5.77 -13.28
N PRO A 30 -19.70 5.13 -12.62
CA PRO A 30 -18.27 5.37 -12.82
C PRO A 30 -17.77 5.13 -14.26
N PRO A 31 -18.14 4.02 -14.95
CA PRO A 31 -17.71 3.80 -16.33
C PRO A 31 -18.14 4.92 -17.27
N SER A 32 -19.39 5.33 -17.17
CA SER A 32 -19.94 6.44 -17.98
C SER A 32 -19.25 7.78 -17.68
N TYR A 33 -18.92 8.03 -16.41
CA TYR A 33 -18.19 9.23 -16.01
C TYR A 33 -16.79 9.29 -16.65
N PHE A 34 -16.02 8.21 -16.58
CA PHE A 34 -14.68 8.17 -17.17
C PHE A 34 -14.73 8.32 -18.70
N ARG A 35 -15.68 7.68 -19.35
CA ARG A 35 -15.89 7.86 -20.79
C ARG A 35 -16.22 9.31 -21.15
N GLN A 36 -17.18 9.93 -20.46
CA GLN A 36 -17.54 11.33 -20.66
C GLN A 36 -16.38 12.29 -20.36
N LEU A 37 -15.52 11.97 -19.41
CA LEU A 37 -14.34 12.74 -19.11
C LEU A 37 -13.35 12.77 -20.28
N GLN A 38 -13.07 11.60 -20.89
CA GLN A 38 -12.21 11.50 -22.08
C GLN A 38 -12.83 12.21 -23.29
N GLU A 39 -14.12 12.04 -23.50
CA GLU A 39 -14.88 12.71 -24.58
C GLU A 39 -14.84 14.23 -24.43
N SER A 40 -15.19 14.74 -23.26
CA SER A 40 -15.17 16.19 -22.99
C SER A 40 -13.79 16.80 -23.13
N TYR A 41 -12.74 16.06 -22.73
CA TYR A 41 -11.34 16.50 -22.92
C TYR A 41 -11.01 16.65 -24.42
N LEU A 42 -11.32 15.64 -25.25
CA LEU A 42 -11.05 15.69 -26.69
C LEU A 42 -11.82 16.81 -27.38
N LEU A 43 -13.10 16.96 -27.06
CA LEU A 43 -13.92 18.04 -27.61
C LEU A 43 -13.37 19.41 -27.24
N HIS A 44 -12.91 19.56 -26.01
CA HIS A 44 -12.25 20.81 -25.57
C HIS A 44 -10.94 21.10 -26.34
N GLN A 45 -10.10 20.07 -26.56
CA GLN A 45 -8.87 20.19 -27.33
C GLN A 45 -9.13 20.55 -28.80
N ILE A 46 -10.08 19.86 -29.44
CA ILE A 46 -10.48 20.13 -30.82
C ILE A 46 -11.02 21.55 -30.94
N TRP A 47 -11.89 21.97 -30.01
CA TRP A 47 -12.48 23.29 -30.00
C TRP A 47 -11.43 24.40 -29.90
N GLN A 48 -10.49 24.26 -28.99
CA GLN A 48 -9.37 25.23 -28.87
C GLN A 48 -8.47 25.30 -30.11
N SER A 49 -8.33 24.18 -30.82
CA SER A 49 -7.52 24.15 -32.05
C SER A 49 -8.21 24.79 -33.26
N LEU A 50 -9.55 24.83 -33.24
CA LEU A 50 -10.36 25.35 -34.37
C LEU A 50 -10.71 26.84 -34.23
N GLN A 51 -10.83 27.34 -33.01
CA GLN A 51 -11.23 28.73 -32.77
C GLN A 51 -10.55 29.30 -31.52
N GLY A 52 -9.82 30.41 -31.67
CA GLY A 52 -9.50 31.26 -30.54
C GLY A 52 -10.80 31.95 -30.05
N ASP A 53 -11.18 31.76 -28.83
CA ASP A 53 -12.08 32.59 -28.01
C ASP A 53 -13.62 32.57 -28.18
N SER A 54 -14.27 31.63 -28.88
CA SER A 54 -15.74 31.57 -28.82
C SER A 54 -16.29 30.46 -27.90
N GLU A 55 -17.32 30.80 -27.10
CA GLU A 55 -17.96 29.93 -26.10
C GLU A 55 -18.94 28.88 -26.69
N ASP A 56 -19.03 28.71 -27.99
CA ASP A 56 -19.99 27.80 -28.62
C ASP A 56 -19.54 26.32 -28.50
N SER A 57 -20.45 25.41 -28.28
CA SER A 57 -20.21 23.97 -28.20
C SER A 57 -19.79 23.37 -29.56
N ALA A 58 -18.96 22.33 -29.53
CA ALA A 58 -18.56 21.61 -30.75
C ALA A 58 -19.81 21.14 -31.55
N PRO A 59 -19.77 21.17 -32.91
CA PRO A 59 -20.84 20.62 -33.71
C PRO A 59 -21.16 19.17 -33.34
N GLN A 60 -22.43 18.78 -33.36
CA GLN A 60 -22.90 17.44 -32.98
C GLN A 60 -22.14 16.34 -33.77
N GLU A 61 -21.88 16.57 -35.06
CA GLU A 61 -21.13 15.63 -35.90
C GLU A 61 -19.70 15.35 -35.36
N VAL A 62 -19.06 16.35 -34.79
CA VAL A 62 -17.71 16.18 -34.15
C VAL A 62 -17.84 15.38 -32.86
N ALA A 63 -18.86 15.66 -32.07
CA ALA A 63 -19.14 14.90 -30.83
C ALA A 63 -19.42 13.41 -31.14
N ASP A 64 -20.24 13.15 -32.15
CA ASP A 64 -20.59 11.80 -32.62
C ASP A 64 -19.33 11.05 -33.13
N ALA A 65 -18.45 11.73 -33.87
CA ALA A 65 -17.22 11.15 -34.38
C ALA A 65 -16.24 10.82 -33.25
N VAL A 66 -16.10 11.70 -32.26
CA VAL A 66 -15.28 11.47 -31.05
C VAL A 66 -15.84 10.29 -30.24
N GLY A 67 -17.15 10.25 -30.03
CA GLY A 67 -17.82 9.14 -29.37
C GLY A 67 -17.55 7.80 -30.05
N ALA A 68 -17.74 7.73 -31.37
CA ALA A 68 -17.50 6.52 -32.16
C ALA A 68 -16.02 6.07 -32.10
N TRP A 69 -15.08 7.03 -32.11
CA TRP A 69 -13.65 6.70 -31.98
C TRP A 69 -13.33 6.14 -30.58
N LEU A 70 -13.85 6.72 -29.50
CA LEU A 70 -13.68 6.21 -28.15
C LEU A 70 -14.25 4.79 -27.99
N ASP A 71 -15.39 4.49 -28.66
CA ASP A 71 -15.95 3.13 -28.69
C ASP A 71 -14.97 2.12 -29.30
N THR A 72 -14.22 2.51 -30.33
CA THR A 72 -13.18 1.64 -30.91
C THR A 72 -12.02 1.36 -29.93
N LEU A 73 -11.72 2.29 -29.03
CA LEU A 73 -10.69 2.09 -27.99
C LEU A 73 -11.23 1.15 -26.90
N GLN A 74 -12.49 1.32 -26.52
CA GLN A 74 -13.14 0.49 -25.50
C GLN A 74 -13.27 -0.98 -25.93
N VAL A 75 -13.60 -1.23 -27.20
CA VAL A 75 -13.60 -2.59 -27.79
C VAL A 75 -12.21 -3.22 -27.75
N LYS A 76 -11.16 -2.43 -28.02
CA LYS A 76 -9.75 -2.90 -27.93
C LYS A 76 -9.33 -3.19 -26.50
N ALA A 77 -9.88 -2.48 -25.52
CA ALA A 77 -9.62 -2.77 -24.09
C ALA A 77 -10.17 -4.13 -23.66
N GLY A 78 -11.29 -4.54 -24.22
CA GLY A 78 -11.90 -5.88 -23.99
C GLY A 78 -11.09 -7.04 -24.61
N ASP A 79 -10.29 -6.76 -25.65
CA ASP A 79 -9.36 -7.74 -26.24
C ASP A 79 -8.06 -7.75 -25.42
N ALA A 80 -7.84 -8.81 -24.65
CA ALA A 80 -6.80 -8.97 -23.62
C ALA A 80 -5.33 -8.79 -24.10
N SER A 81 -5.11 -8.40 -25.34
CA SER A 81 -3.76 -8.31 -25.94
C SER A 81 -3.09 -6.93 -25.76
N ARG A 82 -3.83 -5.86 -25.52
CA ARG A 82 -3.26 -4.51 -25.34
C ARG A 82 -4.23 -3.54 -24.68
N THR A 83 -3.79 -2.84 -23.63
CA THR A 83 -4.53 -1.68 -23.07
C THR A 83 -4.51 -0.54 -24.08
N PRO A 84 -5.64 0.11 -24.38
CA PRO A 84 -5.68 1.29 -25.23
C PRO A 84 -4.94 2.45 -24.54
N THR A 85 -4.32 3.30 -25.32
CA THR A 85 -3.83 4.59 -24.83
C THR A 85 -4.97 5.58 -24.87
N TRP A 86 -5.44 5.99 -23.70
CA TRP A 86 -6.48 7.01 -23.58
C TRP A 86 -5.94 8.40 -23.92
N PRO A 87 -6.79 9.32 -24.42
CA PRO A 87 -6.36 10.68 -24.78
C PRO A 87 -5.83 11.49 -23.59
N LEU A 88 -6.50 11.37 -22.45
CA LEU A 88 -6.11 11.99 -21.21
C LEU A 88 -5.64 10.91 -20.24
N TYR A 89 -4.46 11.09 -19.63
CA TYR A 89 -3.99 10.25 -18.56
C TYR A 89 -4.90 10.40 -17.34
N VAL A 90 -5.55 9.32 -16.92
CA VAL A 90 -6.46 9.30 -15.78
C VAL A 90 -6.17 8.07 -14.92
N VAL A 91 -5.98 8.28 -13.62
CA VAL A 91 -5.93 7.20 -12.65
C VAL A 91 -7.09 7.30 -11.67
N ALA A 92 -7.67 6.15 -11.33
CA ALA A 92 -8.81 6.04 -10.45
C ALA A 92 -8.38 5.64 -9.04
N GLU A 93 -8.82 6.37 -8.04
CA GLU A 93 -8.72 5.90 -6.66
C GLU A 93 -9.78 4.83 -6.40
N LYS A 94 -9.55 3.67 -6.95
CA LYS A 94 -10.35 2.47 -6.78
C LYS A 94 -9.61 1.50 -5.90
N ILE A 95 -10.20 1.20 -4.74
CA ILE A 95 -9.68 0.20 -3.83
C ILE A 95 -10.14 -1.17 -4.30
N LEU A 96 -9.18 -2.02 -4.65
CA LEU A 96 -9.43 -3.38 -5.12
C LEU A 96 -9.45 -4.35 -3.92
N SER A 97 -10.55 -5.07 -3.75
CA SER A 97 -10.66 -6.15 -2.78
C SER A 97 -9.86 -7.37 -3.23
N HIS A 98 -9.61 -8.32 -2.30
CA HIS A 98 -8.84 -9.51 -2.63
C HIS A 98 -9.46 -10.30 -3.80
N GLY A 99 -8.69 -10.45 -4.87
CA GLY A 99 -9.10 -11.12 -6.09
C GLY A 99 -10.00 -10.27 -7.02
N GLU A 100 -10.31 -9.02 -6.67
CA GLU A 100 -10.96 -8.06 -7.56
C GLU A 100 -9.94 -7.50 -8.57
N THR A 101 -10.39 -7.26 -9.80
CA THR A 101 -9.60 -6.60 -10.84
C THR A 101 -10.28 -5.30 -11.23
N LEU A 102 -9.48 -4.30 -11.63
CA LEU A 102 -10.04 -3.08 -12.21
C LEU A 102 -10.81 -3.45 -13.49
N PRO A 103 -12.07 -2.98 -13.67
CA PRO A 103 -12.84 -3.27 -14.87
C PRO A 103 -12.14 -2.75 -16.12
N VAL A 104 -12.01 -3.60 -17.13
CA VAL A 104 -11.23 -3.30 -18.35
C VAL A 104 -11.91 -2.28 -19.27
N ASP A 105 -13.18 -2.03 -19.07
CA ASP A 105 -14.01 -1.07 -19.81
C ASP A 105 -13.92 0.36 -19.24
N TRP A 106 -13.25 0.54 -18.10
CA TRP A 106 -13.03 1.88 -17.58
C TRP A 106 -12.01 2.65 -18.44
N ALA A 107 -12.38 3.87 -18.83
CA ALA A 107 -11.51 4.74 -19.63
C ALA A 107 -10.44 5.44 -18.77
N VAL A 108 -9.57 4.63 -18.13
CA VAL A 108 -8.50 5.05 -17.23
C VAL A 108 -7.21 4.30 -17.53
N ASP A 109 -6.07 4.82 -17.05
CA ASP A 109 -4.75 4.20 -17.18
C ASP A 109 -4.42 3.24 -16.03
N GLY A 110 -5.26 3.19 -15.01
CA GLY A 110 -5.11 2.29 -13.86
C GLY A 110 -5.60 2.87 -12.56
N THR A 111 -5.20 2.23 -11.45
CA THR A 111 -5.47 2.69 -10.08
C THR A 111 -4.39 3.65 -9.57
N THR A 112 -4.64 4.25 -8.39
CA THR A 112 -3.66 5.06 -7.64
C THR A 112 -2.61 4.23 -6.90
N GLY A 113 -2.66 2.89 -6.97
CA GLY A 113 -1.57 2.01 -6.53
C GLY A 113 -1.67 1.44 -5.13
N TYR A 114 -2.82 1.48 -4.45
CA TYR A 114 -2.96 0.81 -3.15
C TYR A 114 -2.84 -0.72 -3.25
N ASP A 115 -3.18 -1.31 -4.40
CA ASP A 115 -2.93 -2.72 -4.70
C ASP A 115 -1.44 -3.04 -4.69
N PHE A 116 -0.61 -2.19 -5.31
CA PHE A 116 0.85 -2.31 -5.26
C PHE A 116 1.39 -2.12 -3.84
N LEU A 117 0.89 -1.10 -3.11
CA LEU A 117 1.30 -0.82 -1.73
C LEU A 117 1.16 -2.08 -0.85
N ASN A 118 0.00 -2.73 -0.89
CA ASN A 118 -0.26 -3.92 -0.09
C ASN A 118 0.58 -5.12 -0.54
N ALA A 119 0.80 -5.28 -1.84
CA ALA A 119 1.62 -6.35 -2.39
C ALA A 119 3.09 -6.22 -1.95
N VAL A 120 3.69 -5.04 -2.13
CA VAL A 120 5.09 -4.80 -1.77
C VAL A 120 5.31 -4.83 -0.25
N ASN A 121 4.37 -4.28 0.54
CA ASN A 121 4.43 -4.34 2.00
C ASN A 121 4.37 -5.79 2.50
N GLY A 122 3.44 -6.60 1.95
CA GLY A 122 3.28 -8.01 2.33
C GLY A 122 4.46 -8.91 1.99
N LEU A 123 5.31 -8.51 1.02
CA LEU A 123 6.52 -9.25 0.63
C LEU A 123 7.54 -9.36 1.78
N PHE A 124 7.55 -8.38 2.69
CA PHE A 124 8.45 -8.30 3.85
C PHE A 124 7.85 -8.87 5.13
N VAL A 125 6.73 -9.57 5.07
CA VAL A 125 6.10 -10.25 6.20
C VAL A 125 6.40 -11.75 6.11
N ASP A 126 6.98 -12.32 7.16
CA ASP A 126 7.26 -13.77 7.21
C ASP A 126 5.97 -14.57 7.46
N SER A 127 5.39 -15.08 6.40
CA SER A 127 4.15 -15.86 6.43
C SER A 127 4.26 -17.19 7.20
N ALA A 128 5.47 -17.73 7.37
CA ALA A 128 5.69 -18.93 8.16
C ALA A 128 5.31 -18.75 9.64
N ASN A 129 5.42 -17.53 10.14
CA ASN A 129 5.12 -17.18 11.53
C ASN A 129 3.66 -16.77 11.79
N ARG A 130 2.76 -16.90 10.78
CA ARG A 130 1.34 -16.55 10.92
C ARG A 130 0.70 -17.13 12.18
N LYS A 131 0.82 -18.45 12.39
CA LYS A 131 0.22 -19.13 13.55
C LYS A 131 0.78 -18.67 14.89
N ALA A 132 2.06 -18.28 14.92
CA ALA A 132 2.66 -17.72 16.13
C ALA A 132 2.05 -16.35 16.44
N PHE A 133 1.89 -15.48 15.44
CA PHE A 133 1.26 -14.17 15.59
C PHE A 133 -0.21 -14.26 15.98
N ASP A 134 -0.98 -15.19 15.41
CA ASP A 134 -2.37 -15.44 15.81
C ASP A 134 -2.48 -15.73 17.33
N ARG A 135 -1.60 -16.62 17.84
CA ARG A 135 -1.55 -16.94 19.28
C ARG A 135 -1.06 -15.79 20.15
N ILE A 136 -0.02 -15.07 19.71
CA ILE A 136 0.53 -13.92 20.46
C ILE A 136 -0.56 -12.87 20.63
N TYR A 137 -1.24 -12.51 19.54
CA TYR A 137 -2.30 -11.52 19.55
C TYR A 137 -3.48 -11.98 20.41
N GLY A 138 -4.08 -13.13 20.12
CA GLY A 138 -5.25 -13.64 20.85
C GLY A 138 -5.00 -13.80 22.36
N ASN A 139 -3.83 -14.34 22.74
CA ASN A 139 -3.44 -14.47 24.14
C ASN A 139 -3.25 -13.11 24.83
N PHE A 140 -2.62 -12.15 24.14
CA PHE A 140 -2.39 -10.84 24.72
C PHE A 140 -3.69 -10.08 24.97
N ILE A 141 -4.60 -10.08 24.00
CA ILE A 141 -5.91 -9.40 24.12
C ILE A 141 -6.96 -10.23 24.90
N LYS A 142 -6.63 -11.46 25.27
CA LYS A 142 -7.51 -12.42 25.95
C LYS A 142 -8.80 -12.75 25.16
N GLN A 143 -8.65 -12.95 23.86
CA GLN A 143 -9.71 -13.34 22.93
C GLN A 143 -9.38 -14.68 22.28
N GLU A 144 -10.01 -15.76 22.74
CA GLU A 144 -9.76 -17.12 22.25
C GLU A 144 -10.07 -17.26 20.75
N GLU A 145 -11.16 -16.67 20.27
CA GLU A 145 -11.52 -16.73 18.85
C GLU A 145 -10.45 -16.08 17.96
N ALA A 146 -9.77 -15.02 18.42
CA ALA A 146 -8.67 -14.37 17.71
C ALA A 146 -7.42 -15.28 17.60
N SER A 147 -7.23 -16.18 18.59
CA SER A 147 -6.15 -17.18 18.58
C SER A 147 -6.48 -18.40 17.75
N ASP A 148 -7.65 -18.99 17.95
CA ASP A 148 -8.00 -20.32 17.46
C ASP A 148 -8.66 -20.28 16.07
N SER A 149 -9.37 -19.19 15.77
CA SER A 149 -10.10 -19.01 14.53
C SER A 149 -9.97 -17.56 13.98
N PRO A 150 -8.75 -17.05 13.75
CA PRO A 150 -8.50 -15.65 13.46
C PRO A 150 -9.24 -15.14 12.22
N GLY A 151 -9.38 -15.96 11.19
CA GLY A 151 -10.16 -15.59 9.99
C GLY A 151 -11.67 -15.49 10.28
N ARG A 152 -12.20 -16.25 11.25
CA ARG A 152 -13.60 -16.14 11.68
C ARG A 152 -13.79 -14.88 12.52
N TYR A 153 -12.90 -14.65 13.48
CA TYR A 153 -12.87 -13.45 14.30
C TYR A 153 -12.89 -12.18 13.44
N TYR A 154 -11.98 -12.10 12.45
CA TYR A 154 -11.89 -10.96 11.53
C TYR A 154 -13.19 -10.78 10.72
N ARG A 155 -13.72 -11.84 10.09
CA ARG A 155 -14.98 -11.74 9.32
C ARG A 155 -16.18 -11.34 10.19
N ASN A 156 -16.25 -11.81 11.44
CA ASN A 156 -17.30 -11.41 12.36
C ASN A 156 -17.17 -9.94 12.76
N LEU A 157 -15.95 -9.46 12.99
CA LEU A 157 -15.65 -8.06 13.26
C LEU A 157 -16.11 -7.17 12.09
N ILE A 158 -15.73 -7.50 10.85
CA ILE A 158 -16.13 -6.71 9.65
C ILE A 158 -17.65 -6.69 9.50
N ASN A 159 -18.33 -7.81 9.68
CA ASN A 159 -19.79 -7.88 9.62
C ASN A 159 -20.44 -6.99 10.69
N ALA A 160 -19.93 -7.02 11.91
CA ALA A 160 -20.44 -6.21 13.03
C ALA A 160 -20.19 -4.71 12.80
N THR A 161 -18.99 -4.32 12.34
CA THR A 161 -18.65 -2.92 12.08
C THR A 161 -19.48 -2.35 10.92
N LYS A 162 -19.71 -3.12 9.85
CA LYS A 162 -20.61 -2.70 8.76
C LYS A 162 -22.02 -2.44 9.24
N LYS A 163 -22.58 -3.33 10.06
CA LYS A 163 -23.90 -3.14 10.65
C LYS A 163 -23.97 -1.91 11.55
N MET A 164 -22.95 -1.68 12.36
CA MET A 164 -22.84 -0.50 13.19
C MET A 164 -22.80 0.79 12.36
N ILE A 165 -21.98 0.86 11.33
CA ILE A 165 -21.88 2.04 10.45
C ILE A 165 -23.20 2.32 9.74
N MET A 166 -23.89 1.29 9.25
CA MET A 166 -25.22 1.44 8.65
C MET A 166 -26.27 1.93 9.65
N LEU A 167 -26.11 1.62 10.93
CA LEU A 167 -27.05 2.05 11.97
C LEU A 167 -26.77 3.48 12.45
N VAL A 168 -25.49 3.84 12.59
CA VAL A 168 -25.09 5.09 13.27
C VAL A 168 -24.80 6.21 12.27
N SER A 169 -24.12 5.91 11.16
CA SER A 169 -23.60 6.93 10.24
C SER A 169 -24.36 7.02 8.93
N LEU A 170 -25.00 5.93 8.46
CA LEU A 170 -25.66 5.83 7.16
C LEU A 170 -27.13 5.36 7.29
N ALA A 171 -27.77 5.69 8.40
CA ALA A 171 -29.14 5.24 8.70
C ALA A 171 -30.16 5.84 7.72
N SER A 172 -29.99 7.10 7.31
CA SER A 172 -30.87 7.79 6.37
C SER A 172 -30.82 7.16 4.99
N GLU A 173 -29.64 6.84 4.49
CA GLU A 173 -29.41 6.22 3.19
C GLU A 173 -30.00 4.80 3.14
N VAL A 174 -29.79 4.02 4.20
CA VAL A 174 -30.35 2.67 4.30
C VAL A 174 -31.87 2.72 4.40
N ASN A 175 -32.44 3.67 5.14
CA ASN A 175 -33.90 3.83 5.25
C ASN A 175 -34.52 4.29 3.92
N GLU A 176 -33.90 5.20 3.19
CA GLU A 176 -34.33 5.61 1.86
C GLU A 176 -34.35 4.43 0.89
N LEU A 177 -33.25 3.65 0.90
CA LEU A 177 -33.12 2.44 0.07
C LEU A 177 -34.21 1.41 0.43
N SER A 178 -34.47 1.19 1.72
CA SER A 178 -35.50 0.26 2.19
C SER A 178 -36.91 0.67 1.81
N SER A 179 -37.24 1.96 1.95
CA SER A 179 -38.56 2.50 1.56
C SER A 179 -38.78 2.45 0.04
N ARG A 180 -37.68 2.56 -0.74
CA ARG A 180 -37.73 2.39 -2.19
C ARG A 180 -38.05 0.93 -2.57
N LEU A 181 -37.37 -0.02 -1.91
CA LEU A 181 -37.60 -1.45 -2.14
C LEU A 181 -39.00 -1.89 -1.72
N GLU A 182 -39.53 -1.35 -0.62
CA GLU A 182 -40.90 -1.60 -0.17
C GLU A 182 -41.90 -1.18 -1.23
N ARG A 183 -41.79 0.04 -1.79
CA ARG A 183 -42.64 0.51 -2.87
C ARG A 183 -42.58 -0.35 -4.13
N ILE A 184 -41.39 -0.91 -4.44
CA ILE A 184 -41.20 -1.88 -5.52
C ILE A 184 -41.96 -3.19 -5.18
N ALA A 185 -41.78 -3.71 -3.97
CA ALA A 185 -42.41 -4.96 -3.52
C ALA A 185 -43.91 -4.88 -3.55
N GLU A 186 -44.53 -3.77 -3.12
CA GLU A 186 -45.98 -3.52 -3.16
C GLU A 186 -46.57 -3.61 -4.55
N LYS A 187 -45.82 -3.32 -5.61
CA LYS A 187 -46.27 -3.38 -7.01
C LYS A 187 -46.32 -4.80 -7.57
N ASN A 188 -45.82 -5.79 -6.85
CA ASN A 188 -45.81 -7.17 -7.30
C ASN A 188 -46.54 -8.07 -6.28
N ARG A 189 -47.59 -8.77 -6.75
CA ARG A 189 -48.42 -9.64 -5.93
C ARG A 189 -47.62 -10.70 -5.14
N ARG A 190 -46.48 -11.13 -5.66
CA ARG A 190 -45.62 -12.14 -5.02
C ARG A 190 -44.86 -11.60 -3.83
N TYR A 191 -44.56 -10.29 -3.78
CA TYR A 191 -43.64 -9.69 -2.81
C TYR A 191 -44.30 -8.67 -1.85
N ARG A 192 -45.57 -8.30 -2.09
CA ARG A 192 -46.29 -7.26 -1.33
C ARG A 192 -46.47 -7.54 0.15
N ASP A 193 -46.25 -8.78 0.60
CA ASP A 193 -46.37 -9.18 1.99
C ASP A 193 -45.04 -8.95 2.78
N PHE A 194 -43.96 -8.54 2.11
CA PHE A 194 -42.72 -8.16 2.78
C PHE A 194 -42.88 -6.80 3.45
N THR A 195 -42.58 -6.74 4.74
CA THR A 195 -42.67 -5.50 5.51
C THR A 195 -41.41 -4.65 5.36
N LEU A 196 -41.50 -3.33 5.55
CA LEU A 196 -40.38 -2.40 5.54
C LEU A 196 -39.26 -2.88 6.49
N ASN A 197 -39.63 -3.33 7.71
CA ASN A 197 -38.65 -3.80 8.69
C ASN A 197 -37.90 -5.05 8.22
N SER A 198 -38.59 -6.01 7.59
CA SER A 198 -37.95 -7.23 7.08
C SER A 198 -37.02 -6.94 5.88
N LEU A 199 -37.44 -6.03 5.00
CA LEU A 199 -36.62 -5.56 3.87
C LEU A 199 -35.39 -4.78 4.34
N THR A 200 -35.57 -3.86 5.29
CA THR A 200 -34.46 -3.10 5.91
C THR A 200 -33.43 -4.02 6.56
N PHE A 201 -33.92 -5.03 7.32
CA PHE A 201 -33.05 -6.04 7.92
C PHE A 201 -32.26 -6.80 6.85
N ALA A 202 -32.92 -7.31 5.81
CA ALA A 202 -32.26 -8.11 4.78
C ALA A 202 -31.27 -7.28 3.95
N ILE A 203 -31.57 -6.02 3.62
CA ILE A 203 -30.63 -5.09 2.96
C ILE A 203 -29.36 -4.94 3.81
N ARG A 204 -29.49 -4.66 5.12
CA ARG A 204 -28.35 -4.52 6.02
C ARG A 204 -27.51 -5.79 6.10
N GLU A 205 -28.15 -6.96 6.15
CA GLU A 205 -27.45 -8.24 6.19
C GLU A 205 -26.68 -8.52 4.90
N ILE A 206 -27.25 -8.22 3.71
CA ILE A 206 -26.58 -8.39 2.43
C ILE A 206 -25.39 -7.43 2.32
N ILE A 207 -25.55 -6.14 2.63
CA ILE A 207 -24.45 -5.16 2.59
C ILE A 207 -23.34 -5.57 3.56
N ALA A 208 -23.68 -6.07 4.77
CA ALA A 208 -22.70 -6.53 5.75
C ALA A 208 -21.91 -7.76 5.26
N CYS A 209 -22.45 -8.55 4.36
CA CYS A 209 -21.82 -9.73 3.77
C CYS A 209 -21.14 -9.48 2.43
N LEU A 210 -21.32 -8.30 1.80
CA LEU A 210 -20.65 -7.97 0.54
C LEU A 210 -19.13 -7.83 0.76
N SER A 211 -18.33 -8.52 -0.04
CA SER A 211 -16.87 -8.59 0.14
C SER A 211 -16.08 -7.60 -0.70
N VAL A 212 -16.75 -6.83 -1.57
CA VAL A 212 -16.18 -5.74 -2.39
C VAL A 212 -16.77 -4.40 -1.98
N TYR A 213 -16.11 -3.32 -2.39
CA TYR A 213 -16.63 -1.96 -2.13
C TYR A 213 -17.94 -1.74 -2.84
N ARG A 214 -18.05 -2.23 -4.10
CA ARG A 214 -19.18 -1.95 -4.93
C ARG A 214 -19.27 -2.94 -6.12
N THR A 215 -20.46 -3.10 -6.69
CA THR A 215 -20.75 -3.68 -8.00
C THR A 215 -21.13 -2.59 -9.00
N TYR A 216 -21.13 -2.88 -10.31
CA TYR A 216 -21.25 -1.85 -11.36
C TYR A 216 -22.37 -2.11 -12.37
N ILE A 217 -23.44 -2.76 -11.96
CA ILE A 217 -24.60 -3.08 -12.77
C ILE A 217 -25.33 -1.79 -13.16
N THR A 218 -25.52 -1.54 -14.45
CA THR A 218 -26.18 -0.35 -15.00
C THR A 218 -27.48 -0.68 -15.75
N GLY A 219 -27.67 -1.94 -16.12
CA GLY A 219 -28.86 -2.42 -16.83
C GLY A 219 -28.96 -3.94 -16.84
N PRO A 220 -30.09 -4.50 -17.31
CA PRO A 220 -30.30 -5.95 -17.32
C PRO A 220 -29.33 -6.70 -18.26
N ASP A 221 -28.88 -6.05 -19.33
CA ASP A 221 -27.89 -6.61 -20.27
C ASP A 221 -26.46 -6.31 -19.89
N ASP A 222 -26.24 -5.63 -18.75
CA ASP A 222 -24.94 -5.15 -18.28
C ASP A 222 -24.65 -5.69 -16.86
N VAL A 223 -24.88 -6.99 -16.66
CA VAL A 223 -24.53 -7.70 -15.42
C VAL A 223 -23.27 -8.51 -15.66
N ALA A 224 -22.14 -7.98 -15.23
CA ALA A 224 -20.88 -8.69 -15.35
C ALA A 224 -20.88 -9.98 -14.49
N PRO A 225 -20.27 -11.09 -14.96
CA PRO A 225 -20.19 -12.34 -14.18
C PRO A 225 -19.53 -12.16 -12.80
N TRP A 226 -18.69 -11.16 -12.68
CA TRP A 226 -18.03 -10.77 -11.47
C TRP A 226 -19.00 -10.15 -10.45
N ASP A 227 -19.82 -9.21 -10.88
CA ASP A 227 -20.86 -8.58 -10.05
C ASP A 227 -21.91 -9.59 -9.58
N GLU A 228 -22.35 -10.45 -10.50
CA GLU A 228 -23.25 -11.55 -10.19
C GLU A 228 -22.67 -12.45 -9.08
N LYS A 229 -21.42 -12.86 -9.20
CA LYS A 229 -20.73 -13.70 -8.22
C LYS A 229 -20.72 -13.07 -6.83
N PHE A 230 -20.38 -11.77 -6.70
CA PHE A 230 -20.32 -11.12 -5.40
C PHE A 230 -21.69 -10.93 -4.76
N ILE A 231 -22.71 -10.59 -5.52
CA ILE A 231 -24.08 -10.48 -5.02
C ILE A 231 -24.58 -11.85 -4.56
N GLU A 232 -24.38 -12.92 -5.35
CA GLU A 232 -24.76 -14.29 -4.98
C GLU A 232 -24.04 -14.74 -3.68
N MET A 233 -22.74 -14.51 -3.57
CA MET A 233 -21.98 -14.84 -2.36
C MET A 233 -22.49 -14.07 -1.14
N ALA A 234 -22.75 -12.78 -1.27
CA ALA A 234 -23.23 -11.94 -0.17
C ALA A 234 -24.62 -12.41 0.30
N VAL A 235 -25.54 -12.73 -0.61
CA VAL A 235 -26.87 -13.23 -0.29
C VAL A 235 -26.81 -14.61 0.36
N ALA A 236 -26.00 -15.53 -0.17
CA ALA A 236 -25.83 -16.85 0.41
C ALA A 236 -25.30 -16.78 1.86
N GLU A 237 -24.30 -15.93 2.09
CA GLU A 237 -23.74 -15.73 3.45
C GLU A 237 -24.75 -15.03 4.38
N ALA A 238 -25.54 -14.05 3.90
CA ALA A 238 -26.56 -13.40 4.67
C ALA A 238 -27.65 -14.40 5.10
N LYS A 239 -28.12 -15.27 4.22
CA LYS A 239 -29.03 -16.38 4.56
C LYS A 239 -28.45 -17.32 5.60
N ARG A 240 -27.18 -17.74 5.41
CA ARG A 240 -26.50 -18.64 6.33
C ARG A 240 -26.40 -18.07 7.74
N ARG A 241 -26.17 -16.76 7.85
CA ARG A 241 -26.11 -16.05 9.16
C ARG A 241 -27.46 -15.85 9.81
N ASN A 242 -28.55 -15.87 9.03
CA ASN A 242 -29.89 -15.54 9.48
C ASN A 242 -30.93 -16.64 9.20
N PRO A 243 -30.75 -17.87 9.74
CA PRO A 243 -31.61 -19.03 9.42
C PRO A 243 -33.07 -18.87 9.93
N ARG A 244 -33.34 -17.85 10.75
CA ARG A 244 -34.70 -17.55 11.26
C ARG A 244 -35.49 -16.59 10.36
N THR A 245 -34.84 -16.00 9.34
CA THR A 245 -35.48 -15.08 8.39
C THR A 245 -35.88 -15.84 7.14
N ALA A 246 -37.04 -15.53 6.60
CA ALA A 246 -37.53 -16.13 5.36
C ALA A 246 -36.53 -15.92 4.21
N GLY A 247 -36.11 -16.99 3.57
CA GLY A 247 -35.09 -16.95 2.52
C GLY A 247 -35.54 -16.18 1.28
N GLU A 248 -36.85 -16.17 1.02
CA GLU A 248 -37.49 -15.49 -0.13
C GLU A 248 -37.24 -13.97 -0.14
N ILE A 249 -37.07 -13.33 1.03
CA ILE A 249 -36.77 -11.90 1.13
C ILE A 249 -35.37 -11.63 0.54
N PHE A 250 -34.41 -12.47 0.90
CA PHE A 250 -33.03 -12.36 0.38
C PHE A 250 -32.98 -12.68 -1.13
N ASP A 251 -33.78 -13.66 -1.60
CA ASP A 251 -33.88 -13.99 -3.02
C ASP A 251 -34.48 -12.84 -3.81
N PHE A 252 -35.54 -12.22 -3.29
CA PHE A 252 -36.16 -11.04 -3.92
C PHE A 252 -35.14 -9.90 -4.08
N ILE A 253 -34.36 -9.60 -3.06
CA ILE A 253 -33.35 -8.55 -3.11
C ILE A 253 -32.25 -8.92 -4.11
N ARG A 254 -31.75 -10.17 -4.10
CA ARG A 254 -30.78 -10.67 -5.09
C ARG A 254 -31.30 -10.47 -6.52
N ASP A 255 -32.50 -10.95 -6.79
CA ASP A 255 -33.06 -10.92 -8.14
C ASP A 255 -33.35 -9.48 -8.62
N THR A 256 -33.65 -8.58 -7.66
CA THR A 256 -33.76 -7.13 -7.93
C THR A 256 -32.42 -6.49 -8.22
N LEU A 257 -31.38 -6.79 -7.43
CA LEU A 257 -30.02 -6.27 -7.64
C LEU A 257 -29.41 -6.75 -8.96
N LEU A 258 -29.68 -7.99 -9.35
CA LEU A 258 -29.24 -8.58 -10.61
C LEU A 258 -30.21 -8.31 -11.79
N LEU A 259 -31.27 -7.53 -11.54
CA LEU A 259 -32.31 -7.19 -12.52
C LEU A 259 -32.96 -8.42 -13.18
N ARG A 260 -32.89 -9.61 -12.57
CA ARG A 260 -33.46 -10.88 -13.10
C ARG A 260 -34.96 -10.86 -13.14
N ASN A 261 -35.63 -10.18 -12.19
CA ASN A 261 -37.05 -10.07 -12.06
C ASN A 261 -37.66 -8.83 -12.76
N ILE A 262 -36.87 -8.11 -13.55
CA ILE A 262 -37.28 -6.83 -14.17
C ILE A 262 -38.50 -7.00 -15.08
N THR A 263 -38.65 -8.15 -15.72
CA THR A 263 -39.78 -8.48 -16.57
C THR A 263 -41.06 -8.79 -15.80
N ASP A 264 -40.98 -9.10 -14.51
CA ASP A 264 -42.13 -9.36 -13.64
C ASP A 264 -42.83 -8.07 -13.21
N PHE A 265 -42.28 -6.92 -13.59
CA PHE A 265 -42.82 -5.59 -13.29
C PHE A 265 -43.26 -4.85 -14.54
N ALA A 266 -44.29 -4.00 -14.39
CA ALA A 266 -44.74 -3.12 -15.47
C ALA A 266 -43.59 -2.21 -15.98
N VAL A 267 -43.63 -1.86 -17.26
CA VAL A 267 -42.56 -1.05 -17.90
C VAL A 267 -42.27 0.23 -17.11
N ALA A 268 -43.33 0.89 -16.60
CA ALA A 268 -43.22 2.11 -15.81
C ALA A 268 -42.45 1.92 -14.45
N GLU A 269 -42.38 0.67 -13.95
CA GLU A 269 -41.67 0.38 -12.67
C GLU A 269 -40.23 -0.11 -12.88
N ARG A 270 -39.84 -0.45 -14.11
CA ARG A 270 -38.48 -0.99 -14.40
C ARG A 270 -37.39 0.00 -14.10
N GLU A 271 -37.62 1.29 -14.31
CA GLU A 271 -36.70 2.35 -13.94
C GLU A 271 -36.48 2.40 -12.42
N ASN A 272 -37.55 2.17 -11.63
CA ASN A 272 -37.43 2.14 -10.16
C ASN A 272 -36.51 1.00 -9.66
N LEU A 273 -36.53 -0.18 -10.33
CA LEU A 273 -35.64 -1.29 -10.02
C LEU A 273 -34.19 -0.92 -10.34
N MET A 274 -33.92 -0.34 -11.50
CA MET A 274 -32.57 0.11 -11.88
C MET A 274 -32.05 1.17 -10.89
N VAL A 275 -32.88 2.17 -10.57
CA VAL A 275 -32.51 3.19 -9.57
C VAL A 275 -32.24 2.58 -8.21
N PHE A 276 -33.00 1.57 -7.78
CA PHE A 276 -32.72 0.85 -6.54
C PHE A 276 -31.35 0.17 -6.58
N THR A 277 -31.05 -0.59 -7.64
CA THR A 277 -29.75 -1.27 -7.81
C THR A 277 -28.59 -0.27 -7.82
N MET A 278 -28.71 0.82 -8.56
CA MET A 278 -27.67 1.86 -8.63
C MET A 278 -27.43 2.52 -7.26
N LYS A 279 -28.51 2.83 -6.52
CA LYS A 279 -28.38 3.40 -5.16
C LYS A 279 -27.82 2.40 -4.16
N PHE A 280 -28.20 1.13 -4.23
CA PHE A 280 -27.61 0.08 -3.39
C PHE A 280 -26.09 0.04 -3.60
N GLN A 281 -25.64 -0.01 -4.84
CA GLN A 281 -24.22 -0.02 -5.20
C GLN A 281 -23.48 1.24 -4.69
N GLN A 282 -24.10 2.40 -4.78
CA GLN A 282 -23.52 3.66 -4.33
C GLN A 282 -23.34 3.71 -2.80
N ILE A 283 -24.21 3.06 -2.02
CA ILE A 283 -24.13 3.03 -0.55
C ILE A 283 -23.08 2.03 -0.06
N THR A 284 -22.83 0.93 -0.77
CA THR A 284 -21.92 -0.13 -0.31
C THR A 284 -20.47 0.32 -0.17
N GLY A 285 -20.01 1.25 -1.04
CA GLY A 285 -18.66 1.83 -0.98
C GLY A 285 -18.36 2.53 0.36
N PRO A 286 -19.13 3.58 0.72
CA PRO A 286 -18.99 4.25 2.03
C PRO A 286 -19.14 3.34 3.23
N VAL A 287 -20.05 2.34 3.18
CA VAL A 287 -20.17 1.34 4.26
C VAL A 287 -18.86 0.56 4.40
N MET A 288 -18.28 0.10 3.29
CA MET A 288 -17.01 -0.63 3.32
C MET A 288 -15.88 0.24 3.88
N ALA A 289 -15.65 1.42 3.31
CA ALA A 289 -14.57 2.31 3.72
C ALA A 289 -14.65 2.65 5.21
N LYS A 290 -15.81 3.12 5.69
CA LYS A 290 -15.99 3.52 7.08
C LYS A 290 -15.92 2.35 8.07
N SER A 291 -16.39 1.18 7.69
CA SER A 291 -16.37 0.00 8.58
C SER A 291 -15.04 -0.71 8.62
N LEU A 292 -14.36 -0.83 7.49
CA LEU A 292 -13.10 -1.56 7.37
C LEU A 292 -11.92 -0.65 7.73
N GLU A 293 -11.73 0.43 6.97
CA GLU A 293 -10.52 1.25 7.05
C GLU A 293 -10.54 2.20 8.25
N ASP A 294 -11.70 2.81 8.54
CA ASP A 294 -11.84 3.79 9.62
C ASP A 294 -12.39 3.18 10.93
N THR A 295 -12.57 1.85 11.01
CA THR A 295 -13.02 1.21 12.26
C THR A 295 -12.27 -0.08 12.52
N ALA A 296 -12.47 -1.11 11.68
CA ALA A 296 -11.92 -2.44 11.95
C ALA A 296 -10.39 -2.47 11.99
N PHE A 297 -9.71 -1.62 11.21
CA PHE A 297 -8.24 -1.48 11.23
C PHE A 297 -7.68 -0.88 12.52
N TYR A 298 -8.52 -0.32 13.39
CA TYR A 298 -8.16 0.12 14.73
C TYR A 298 -8.58 -0.88 15.82
N VAL A 299 -9.31 -1.95 15.44
CA VAL A 299 -9.74 -3.02 16.35
C VAL A 299 -8.96 -4.32 16.13
N TYR A 300 -8.67 -4.70 14.88
CA TYR A 300 -7.91 -5.90 14.56
C TYR A 300 -6.42 -5.57 14.44
N ASN A 301 -5.66 -5.70 15.53
CA ASN A 301 -4.29 -5.20 15.64
C ASN A 301 -3.21 -6.27 15.57
N ARG A 302 -3.46 -7.45 14.99
CA ARG A 302 -2.52 -8.59 14.96
C ARG A 302 -1.11 -8.23 14.49
N LEU A 303 -0.99 -7.58 13.33
CA LEU A 303 0.23 -6.96 12.79
C LEU A 303 -0.19 -5.72 12.01
N VAL A 304 -0.04 -4.53 12.63
CA VAL A 304 -0.71 -3.32 12.16
C VAL A 304 -0.10 -2.72 10.89
N SER A 305 1.06 -3.20 10.44
CA SER A 305 1.59 -2.88 9.11
C SER A 305 0.74 -3.43 7.97
N LEU A 306 -0.13 -4.41 8.22
CA LEU A 306 -1.09 -4.96 7.26
C LEU A 306 -2.44 -4.21 7.26
N ASN A 307 -2.68 -3.33 8.27
CA ASN A 307 -3.88 -2.53 8.38
C ASN A 307 -3.70 -1.23 7.59
N GLU A 308 -3.85 -1.33 6.28
CA GLU A 308 -3.64 -0.22 5.37
C GLU A 308 -4.77 -0.12 4.34
N VAL A 309 -4.96 1.04 3.72
CA VAL A 309 -5.98 1.25 2.68
C VAL A 309 -5.87 0.14 1.63
N GLY A 310 -6.99 -0.53 1.33
CA GLY A 310 -7.02 -1.69 0.45
C GLY A 310 -6.37 -2.96 1.01
N GLY A 311 -5.94 -2.95 2.26
CA GLY A 311 -5.30 -4.09 2.93
C GLY A 311 -6.29 -5.18 3.38
N HIS A 312 -5.78 -6.40 3.47
CA HIS A 312 -6.51 -7.59 3.94
C HIS A 312 -5.76 -8.25 5.08
N PRO A 313 -5.85 -7.70 6.33
CA PRO A 313 -5.03 -8.16 7.45
C PRO A 313 -5.23 -9.62 7.87
N GLU A 314 -6.30 -10.29 7.43
CA GLU A 314 -6.47 -11.73 7.59
C GLU A 314 -5.43 -12.55 6.81
N HIS A 315 -4.89 -11.99 5.72
CA HIS A 315 -3.79 -12.57 4.97
C HIS A 315 -2.47 -12.08 5.56
N PHE A 316 -1.61 -13.02 5.94
CA PHE A 316 -0.36 -12.72 6.62
C PHE A 316 0.82 -12.82 5.65
N GLY A 317 1.10 -11.72 4.96
CA GLY A 317 2.16 -11.64 3.95
C GLY A 317 1.75 -11.99 2.53
N VAL A 318 2.66 -11.74 1.59
CA VAL A 318 2.53 -12.00 0.15
C VAL A 318 3.70 -12.87 -0.31
N SER A 319 3.43 -13.89 -1.11
CA SER A 319 4.49 -14.74 -1.68
C SER A 319 5.22 -14.03 -2.83
N LEU A 320 6.47 -14.43 -3.10
CA LEU A 320 7.25 -13.94 -4.25
C LEU A 320 6.47 -14.15 -5.57
N SER A 321 5.92 -15.36 -5.76
CA SER A 321 5.15 -15.68 -6.96
C SER A 321 3.91 -14.78 -7.13
N ALA A 322 3.18 -14.49 -6.05
CA ALA A 322 2.02 -13.61 -6.10
C ALA A 322 2.41 -12.17 -6.45
N PHE A 323 3.51 -11.66 -5.88
CA PHE A 323 4.03 -10.33 -6.22
C PHE A 323 4.45 -10.24 -7.70
N HIS A 324 5.19 -11.22 -8.20
CA HIS A 324 5.60 -11.24 -9.61
C HIS A 324 4.41 -11.40 -10.56
N GLN A 325 3.42 -12.21 -10.21
CA GLN A 325 2.20 -12.37 -10.99
C GLN A 325 1.41 -11.05 -11.09
N GLN A 326 1.27 -10.32 -9.99
CA GLN A 326 0.60 -9.02 -10.00
C GLN A 326 1.33 -7.99 -10.86
N ASN A 327 2.67 -7.95 -10.81
CA ASN A 327 3.47 -7.07 -11.66
C ASN A 327 3.34 -7.42 -13.15
N ALA A 328 3.39 -8.70 -13.49
CA ALA A 328 3.20 -9.17 -14.87
C ALA A 328 1.80 -8.84 -15.40
N GLU A 329 0.78 -8.98 -14.56
CA GLU A 329 -0.60 -8.61 -14.91
C GLU A 329 -0.76 -7.09 -15.06
N ARG A 330 -0.14 -6.29 -14.18
CA ARG A 330 -0.14 -4.84 -14.29
C ARG A 330 0.55 -4.39 -15.57
N GLN A 331 1.71 -4.95 -15.91
CA GLN A 331 2.39 -4.63 -17.17
C GLN A 331 1.51 -4.92 -18.38
N ARG A 332 0.77 -6.03 -18.35
CA ARG A 332 -0.07 -6.44 -19.47
C ARG A 332 -1.32 -5.57 -19.63
N ARG A 333 -1.97 -5.22 -18.51
CA ARG A 333 -3.29 -4.56 -18.54
C ARG A 333 -3.25 -3.07 -18.19
N TRP A 334 -2.38 -2.68 -17.28
CA TRP A 334 -2.35 -1.33 -16.69
C TRP A 334 -0.91 -0.82 -16.57
N PRO A 335 -0.13 -0.76 -17.68
CA PRO A 335 1.29 -0.41 -17.64
C PRO A 335 1.56 1.00 -17.09
N ASN A 336 0.57 1.88 -17.12
CA ASN A 336 0.66 3.25 -16.63
C ASN A 336 -0.04 3.47 -15.29
N ALA A 337 -0.53 2.41 -14.60
CA ALA A 337 -1.09 2.54 -13.27
C ALA A 337 -0.08 3.14 -12.29
N MET A 338 -0.53 3.94 -11.33
CA MET A 338 0.37 4.47 -10.30
C MET A 338 0.83 3.37 -9.34
N LEU A 339 2.03 3.55 -8.78
CA LEU A 339 2.61 2.71 -7.74
C LEU A 339 2.88 3.58 -6.52
N CYS A 340 2.08 3.44 -5.49
CA CYS A 340 2.32 4.14 -4.22
C CYS A 340 2.84 3.20 -3.14
N SER A 341 3.48 3.76 -2.13
CA SER A 341 3.86 3.10 -0.87
C SER A 341 3.50 3.96 0.35
N SER A 342 3.30 5.25 0.16
CA SER A 342 2.66 6.17 1.11
C SER A 342 1.79 7.14 0.34
N THR A 343 0.70 7.61 0.97
CA THR A 343 -0.19 8.65 0.46
C THR A 343 -0.69 9.49 1.63
N HIS A 344 -1.50 10.52 1.35
CA HIS A 344 -2.17 11.31 2.38
C HIS A 344 -3.20 10.51 3.21
N ASP A 345 -3.66 9.34 2.71
CA ASP A 345 -4.67 8.49 3.36
C ASP A 345 -4.08 7.24 4.03
N THR A 346 -2.80 6.94 3.80
CA THR A 346 -2.18 5.78 4.45
C THR A 346 -2.23 5.88 5.97
N LYS A 347 -2.54 4.77 6.62
CA LYS A 347 -2.61 4.69 8.09
C LYS A 347 -1.23 4.84 8.73
N ARG A 348 -0.18 4.45 8.00
CA ARG A 348 1.23 4.54 8.40
C ARG A 348 2.10 4.78 7.17
N SER A 349 3.18 5.55 7.33
CA SER A 349 4.15 5.72 6.25
C SER A 349 4.85 4.41 5.88
N GLU A 350 5.48 4.38 4.72
CA GLU A 350 6.19 3.20 4.19
C GLU A 350 7.29 2.71 5.14
N ASP A 351 8.02 3.61 5.79
CA ASP A 351 9.13 3.27 6.68
C ASP A 351 8.64 2.75 8.05
N VAL A 352 7.49 3.25 8.52
CA VAL A 352 6.82 2.73 9.74
C VAL A 352 6.40 1.27 9.52
N ARG A 353 5.77 0.98 8.37
CA ARG A 353 5.37 -0.39 8.03
C ARG A 353 6.55 -1.31 7.84
N ALA A 354 7.61 -0.85 7.16
CA ALA A 354 8.84 -1.60 6.95
C ALA A 354 9.49 -2.06 8.27
N ARG A 355 9.44 -1.23 9.31
CA ARG A 355 9.89 -1.60 10.67
C ARG A 355 8.95 -2.60 11.33
N ILE A 356 7.65 -2.35 11.32
CA ILE A 356 6.67 -3.25 11.96
C ILE A 356 6.70 -4.64 11.32
N ASN A 357 6.94 -4.74 10.01
CA ASN A 357 7.08 -6.03 9.30
C ASN A 357 8.17 -6.93 9.90
N VAL A 358 9.28 -6.35 10.41
CA VAL A 358 10.37 -7.09 11.05
C VAL A 358 9.88 -7.94 12.22
N LEU A 359 8.85 -7.50 12.95
CA LEU A 359 8.26 -8.28 14.05
C LEU A 359 7.82 -9.66 13.60
N SER A 360 7.36 -9.80 12.33
CA SER A 360 6.94 -11.08 11.76
C SER A 360 8.06 -12.13 11.74
N GLU A 361 9.30 -11.71 11.71
CA GLU A 361 10.48 -12.57 11.69
C GLU A 361 10.97 -12.95 13.10
N MET A 362 10.52 -12.28 14.15
CA MET A 362 10.99 -12.46 15.54
C MET A 362 9.82 -12.66 16.56
N PRO A 363 8.89 -13.61 16.32
CA PRO A 363 7.68 -13.77 17.15
C PRO A 363 7.98 -14.09 18.61
N ALA A 364 9.05 -14.84 18.91
CA ALA A 364 9.41 -15.21 20.27
C ALA A 364 9.90 -14.00 21.09
N GLU A 365 10.75 -13.17 20.49
CA GLU A 365 11.25 -11.92 21.11
C GLU A 365 10.11 -10.92 21.29
N TRP A 366 9.25 -10.78 20.28
CA TRP A 366 8.06 -9.94 20.35
C TRP A 366 7.15 -10.33 21.50
N SER A 367 6.82 -11.61 21.64
CA SER A 367 6.00 -12.11 22.74
C SER A 367 6.61 -11.83 24.12
N LYS A 368 7.94 -12.02 24.27
CA LYS A 368 8.66 -11.71 25.51
C LYS A 368 8.63 -10.22 25.84
N ALA A 369 8.84 -9.37 24.84
CA ALA A 369 8.80 -7.92 24.98
C ALA A 369 7.43 -7.45 25.44
N LEU A 370 6.35 -7.85 24.75
CA LEU A 370 4.96 -7.54 25.10
C LEU A 370 4.65 -7.87 26.57
N ASN A 371 4.95 -9.09 26.98
CA ASN A 371 4.66 -9.54 28.34
C ASN A 371 5.49 -8.78 29.40
N ARG A 372 6.72 -8.37 29.07
CA ARG A 372 7.54 -7.55 29.95
C ARG A 372 6.98 -6.15 30.06
N TRP A 373 6.70 -5.50 28.95
CA TRP A 373 6.22 -4.12 28.90
C TRP A 373 4.85 -3.94 29.55
N SER A 374 3.91 -4.87 29.30
CA SER A 374 2.60 -4.83 29.94
C SER A 374 2.69 -4.94 31.46
N ARG A 375 3.62 -5.76 32.00
CA ARG A 375 3.86 -5.83 33.45
C ARG A 375 4.50 -4.56 34.01
N GLN A 376 5.50 -4.00 33.32
CA GLN A 376 6.17 -2.77 33.73
C GLN A 376 5.21 -1.58 33.79
N ASN A 377 4.28 -1.52 32.82
CA ASN A 377 3.37 -0.41 32.65
C ASN A 377 2.01 -0.58 33.35
N ALA A 378 1.74 -1.74 33.95
CA ALA A 378 0.44 -2.05 34.58
C ALA A 378 -0.02 -0.99 35.61
N ARG A 379 0.93 -0.43 36.39
CA ARG A 379 0.63 0.58 37.42
C ARG A 379 0.35 1.99 36.85
N LYS A 380 0.61 2.20 35.56
CA LYS A 380 0.36 3.48 34.87
C LYS A 380 -1.04 3.53 34.21
N LYS A 381 -1.75 2.38 34.18
CA LYS A 381 -3.14 2.32 33.74
C LYS A 381 -4.07 2.93 34.78
N SER A 382 -5.13 3.57 34.32
CA SER A 382 -6.25 4.06 35.14
C SER A 382 -7.42 3.08 35.08
N THR A 383 -8.34 3.18 36.03
CA THR A 383 -9.61 2.46 35.96
C THR A 383 -10.71 3.44 35.52
N VAL A 384 -11.41 3.11 34.45
CA VAL A 384 -12.53 3.89 33.90
C VAL A 384 -13.71 2.91 33.78
N ASP A 385 -14.84 3.26 34.33
CA ASP A 385 -16.07 2.45 34.34
C ASP A 385 -15.87 0.99 34.85
N GLY A 386 -14.90 0.79 35.76
CA GLY A 386 -14.57 -0.52 36.32
C GLY A 386 -13.58 -1.35 35.53
N GLU A 387 -13.14 -0.88 34.37
CA GLU A 387 -12.16 -1.53 33.49
C GLU A 387 -10.85 -0.78 33.40
N LEU A 388 -9.75 -1.48 33.05
CA LEU A 388 -8.43 -0.85 32.88
C LEU A 388 -8.34 -0.13 31.54
N ALA A 389 -7.90 1.14 31.58
CA ALA A 389 -7.67 1.99 30.41
C ALA A 389 -6.18 2.40 30.32
N PRO A 390 -5.56 2.28 29.13
CA PRO A 390 -6.09 1.64 27.92
C PRO A 390 -6.37 0.16 28.14
N ASP A 391 -7.27 -0.41 27.34
CA ASP A 391 -7.50 -1.84 27.33
C ASP A 391 -6.27 -2.60 26.75
N ARG A 392 -6.33 -3.93 26.67
CA ARG A 392 -5.21 -4.71 26.17
C ARG A 392 -4.96 -4.58 24.67
N ASN A 393 -6.03 -4.35 23.92
CA ASN A 393 -5.92 -4.21 22.48
C ASN A 393 -5.32 -2.84 22.08
N ASP A 394 -5.74 -1.77 22.76
CA ASP A 394 -5.15 -0.44 22.59
C ASP A 394 -3.68 -0.40 23.06
N GLU A 395 -3.35 -1.11 24.14
CA GLU A 395 -1.97 -1.30 24.60
C GLU A 395 -1.12 -2.05 23.55
N TYR A 396 -1.68 -3.07 22.91
CA TYR A 396 -1.00 -3.82 21.85
C TYR A 396 -0.73 -2.97 20.62
N LEU A 397 -1.71 -2.18 20.19
CA LEU A 397 -1.57 -1.19 19.11
C LEU A 397 -0.48 -0.17 19.41
N LEU A 398 -0.49 0.38 20.63
CA LEU A 398 0.49 1.37 21.06
C LEU A 398 1.93 0.85 20.96
N TYR A 399 2.20 -0.37 21.42
CA TYR A 399 3.55 -0.92 21.36
C TYR A 399 4.07 -1.12 19.94
N GLN A 400 3.23 -1.59 19.00
CA GLN A 400 3.62 -1.66 17.60
C GLN A 400 3.84 -0.25 17.00
N THR A 401 2.98 0.70 17.36
CA THR A 401 3.10 2.09 16.92
C THR A 401 4.41 2.72 17.37
N LEU A 402 4.80 2.51 18.63
CA LEU A 402 6.09 2.99 19.16
C LEU A 402 7.28 2.42 18.39
N ILE A 403 7.26 1.11 18.11
CA ILE A 403 8.33 0.43 17.35
C ILE A 403 8.46 1.03 15.94
N GLY A 404 7.34 1.22 15.25
CA GLY A 404 7.36 1.71 13.88
C GLY A 404 7.72 3.18 13.75
N ALA A 405 7.13 4.03 14.61
CA ALA A 405 7.19 5.48 14.49
C ALA A 405 8.35 6.15 15.26
N TRP A 406 9.21 5.39 15.94
CA TRP A 406 10.33 5.94 16.68
C TRP A 406 11.30 6.68 15.75
N PRO A 407 11.58 7.98 15.98
CA PRO A 407 12.40 8.76 15.07
C PRO A 407 13.88 8.37 15.14
N PHE A 408 14.59 8.54 14.03
CA PHE A 408 16.05 8.63 14.09
C PHE A 408 16.47 10.03 14.55
N PRO A 409 17.64 10.17 15.23
CA PRO A 409 18.18 11.47 15.61
C PRO A 409 18.42 12.35 14.37
N THR A 410 17.98 13.62 14.42
CA THR A 410 18.20 14.55 13.31
C THR A 410 19.62 15.11 13.26
N HIS A 411 20.35 15.06 14.37
CA HIS A 411 21.71 15.58 14.52
C HIS A 411 22.73 14.47 14.72
N VAL A 412 22.95 13.64 13.70
CA VAL A 412 24.11 12.73 13.69
C VAL A 412 25.32 13.55 13.26
N GLN A 413 26.17 13.97 14.20
CA GLN A 413 27.50 14.45 13.83
C GLN A 413 28.27 13.27 13.22
N PRO A 414 28.92 13.43 12.05
CA PRO A 414 29.74 12.39 11.50
C PRO A 414 30.85 12.08 12.51
N ARG A 415 30.81 10.89 13.09
CA ARG A 415 31.92 10.39 13.91
C ARG A 415 33.13 10.29 13.00
N SER A 416 34.21 10.98 13.34
CA SER A 416 35.50 10.79 12.67
C SER A 416 35.84 9.29 12.69
N PRO A 417 36.42 8.73 11.61
CA PRO A 417 36.74 7.32 11.53
C PRO A 417 37.86 6.97 12.52
N SER A 418 37.49 6.62 13.74
CA SER A 418 38.36 5.93 14.64
C SER A 418 38.22 4.44 14.41
N SER A 419 39.28 3.82 14.05
CA SER A 419 39.59 2.44 13.68
C SER A 419 38.50 1.37 13.95
N ALA A 420 38.28 0.49 12.96
CA ALA A 420 37.39 -0.71 13.02
C ALA A 420 37.67 -1.61 14.28
N GLN A 421 38.78 -1.45 14.95
CA GLN A 421 39.14 -2.16 16.19
C GLN A 421 38.48 -1.61 17.45
N GLU A 422 38.00 -0.34 17.47
CA GLU A 422 37.24 0.22 18.58
C GLU A 422 35.76 -0.13 18.53
N LEU A 423 35.19 -0.34 17.33
CA LEU A 423 33.80 -0.80 17.15
C LEU A 423 33.59 -2.23 17.66
N LEU A 424 34.62 -3.09 17.59
CA LEU A 424 34.56 -4.47 18.12
C LEU A 424 34.71 -4.52 19.67
N LYS A 425 35.20 -3.48 20.31
CA LYS A 425 35.34 -3.39 21.78
C LYS A 425 34.16 -2.68 22.47
N ALA A 426 33.33 -1.97 21.74
CA ALA A 426 32.14 -1.26 22.27
C ALA A 426 30.94 -2.17 22.55
N ASN A 427 31.05 -3.47 22.42
CA ASN A 427 30.03 -4.48 22.62
C ASN A 427 29.65 -4.77 24.08
N SER A 428 29.86 -3.84 25.01
CA SER A 428 29.32 -3.97 26.36
C SER A 428 28.97 -2.61 26.98
N LYS A 429 27.68 -2.45 27.24
CA LYS A 429 27.08 -1.44 28.15
C LYS A 429 26.89 -0.03 27.56
N HIS A 430 26.10 0.22 26.62
CA HIS A 430 25.17 1.40 26.54
C HIS A 430 24.56 1.44 25.15
N SER A 431 23.25 1.25 25.08
CA SER A 431 22.50 1.45 23.83
C SER A 431 22.39 2.96 23.52
N PRO A 432 22.79 3.45 22.35
CA PRO A 432 23.00 4.89 22.11
C PRO A 432 21.76 5.73 21.79
N LEU A 433 20.55 5.20 21.83
CA LEU A 433 19.45 5.78 21.06
C LEU A 433 18.47 6.71 21.79
N ILE A 434 18.42 6.75 23.12
CA ILE A 434 17.70 7.81 23.87
C ILE A 434 18.55 9.06 23.99
N THR A 435 19.87 8.90 24.02
CA THR A 435 20.80 10.00 24.23
C THR A 435 20.99 10.91 23.03
N ASP A 436 20.47 10.53 21.85
CA ASP A 436 20.74 11.25 20.59
C ASP A 436 19.57 12.12 20.11
N LEU A 437 18.33 11.90 20.62
CA LEU A 437 17.23 12.84 20.41
C LEU A 437 17.36 14.05 21.35
N SER A 438 17.16 15.25 20.83
CA SER A 438 17.02 16.41 21.70
C SER A 438 15.76 16.28 22.57
N ALA A 439 15.76 16.93 23.73
CA ALA A 439 14.58 16.95 24.61
C ALA A 439 13.31 17.47 23.90
N GLN A 440 13.48 18.39 22.96
CA GLN A 440 12.39 18.91 22.16
C GLN A 440 11.85 17.86 21.19
N GLU A 441 12.71 17.19 20.42
CA GLU A 441 12.30 16.13 19.47
C GLU A 441 11.55 14.99 20.18
N PHE A 442 12.03 14.60 21.36
CA PHE A 442 11.40 13.57 22.16
C PHE A 442 10.04 14.03 22.73
N ALA A 443 9.93 15.28 23.16
CA ALA A 443 8.66 15.86 23.61
C ALA A 443 7.63 15.91 22.47
N GLU A 444 8.03 16.36 21.29
CA GLU A 444 7.18 16.34 20.08
C GLU A 444 6.74 14.93 19.70
N PHE A 445 7.65 13.96 19.76
CA PHE A 445 7.31 12.56 19.51
C PHE A 445 6.25 12.04 20.49
N ARG A 446 6.41 12.30 21.79
CA ARG A 446 5.44 11.90 22.83
C ARG A 446 4.04 12.44 22.55
N GLU A 447 3.95 13.72 22.19
CA GLU A 447 2.67 14.36 21.87
C GLU A 447 2.03 13.80 20.60
N ARG A 448 2.82 13.51 19.56
CA ARG A 448 2.36 12.85 18.34
C ARG A 448 1.75 11.48 18.61
N ILE A 449 2.44 10.65 19.42
CA ILE A 449 1.93 9.32 19.81
C ILE A 449 0.64 9.45 20.64
N ALA A 450 0.59 10.40 21.58
CA ALA A 450 -0.62 10.64 22.36
C ALA A 450 -1.81 11.07 21.49
N ALA A 451 -1.59 11.97 20.54
CA ALA A 451 -2.60 12.41 19.59
C ALA A 451 -3.06 11.28 18.66
N TYR A 452 -2.13 10.46 18.16
CA TYR A 452 -2.45 9.29 17.36
C TYR A 452 -3.31 8.29 18.12
N MET A 453 -2.97 7.97 19.37
CA MET A 453 -3.73 7.03 20.18
C MET A 453 -5.14 7.54 20.50
N GLN A 454 -5.29 8.86 20.71
CA GLN A 454 -6.63 9.45 20.85
C GLN A 454 -7.47 9.30 19.57
N LYS A 455 -6.86 9.50 18.40
CA LYS A 455 -7.55 9.24 17.14
C LYS A 455 -7.91 7.75 17.01
N ALA A 456 -6.95 6.86 17.21
CA ALA A 456 -7.12 5.42 17.05
C ALA A 456 -8.26 4.85 17.92
N THR A 457 -8.33 5.26 19.21
CA THR A 457 -9.39 4.83 20.12
C THR A 457 -10.77 5.38 19.74
N LYS A 458 -10.83 6.62 19.22
CA LYS A 458 -12.10 7.19 18.71
C LYS A 458 -12.57 6.55 17.42
N GLU A 459 -11.65 6.21 16.51
CA GLU A 459 -11.98 5.49 15.29
C GLU A 459 -12.38 4.04 15.53
N SER A 460 -11.80 3.37 16.53
CA SER A 460 -12.19 2.00 16.93
C SER A 460 -13.64 1.93 17.40
N LYS A 461 -14.18 3.01 17.98
CA LYS A 461 -15.55 3.11 18.52
C LYS A 461 -15.88 2.07 19.57
N VAL A 462 -14.87 1.56 20.29
CA VAL A 462 -15.06 0.54 21.36
C VAL A 462 -15.36 1.20 22.70
N HIS A 463 -14.52 2.14 23.15
CA HIS A 463 -14.65 2.80 24.46
C HIS A 463 -15.01 4.28 24.35
N THR A 464 -14.73 4.89 23.21
CA THR A 464 -14.96 6.30 22.91
C THR A 464 -15.22 6.48 21.43
N SER A 465 -15.78 7.61 20.99
CA SER A 465 -15.94 7.92 19.57
C SER A 465 -15.95 9.43 19.34
N TRP A 466 -15.88 9.85 18.10
CA TRP A 466 -16.02 11.28 17.73
C TRP A 466 -17.43 11.84 18.04
N ILE A 467 -18.46 11.00 17.95
CA ILE A 467 -19.86 11.39 18.16
C ILE A 467 -20.22 11.35 19.64
N ASN A 468 -19.69 10.38 20.37
CA ASN A 468 -19.93 10.18 21.81
C ASN A 468 -18.60 10.00 22.55
N PRO A 469 -17.86 11.11 22.81
CA PRO A 469 -16.57 11.03 23.48
C PRO A 469 -16.70 10.56 24.93
N ASN A 470 -15.83 9.63 25.33
CA ASN A 470 -15.60 9.27 26.73
C ASN A 470 -14.33 9.99 27.21
N GLU A 471 -14.51 11.19 27.77
CA GLU A 471 -13.38 12.02 28.20
C GLU A 471 -12.48 11.36 29.24
N ALA A 472 -13.06 10.51 30.10
CA ALA A 472 -12.30 9.77 31.10
C ALA A 472 -11.39 8.72 30.45
N TYR A 473 -11.87 7.99 29.45
CA TYR A 473 -11.07 7.05 28.68
C TYR A 473 -10.00 7.75 27.84
N ASP A 474 -10.37 8.82 27.16
CA ASP A 474 -9.45 9.63 26.35
C ASP A 474 -8.30 10.16 27.22
N ALA A 475 -8.61 10.71 28.39
CA ALA A 475 -7.61 11.20 29.35
C ALA A 475 -6.73 10.05 29.90
N ALA A 476 -7.31 8.90 30.20
CA ALA A 476 -6.58 7.73 30.68
C ALA A 476 -5.57 7.21 29.65
N VAL A 477 -5.98 7.10 28.37
CA VAL A 477 -5.09 6.71 27.27
C VAL A 477 -3.95 7.71 27.09
N ARG A 478 -4.27 9.01 27.05
CA ARG A 478 -3.25 10.07 26.94
C ARG A 478 -2.25 10.02 28.08
N ASN A 479 -2.73 9.94 29.32
CA ASN A 479 -1.89 9.89 30.52
C ASN A 479 -1.02 8.64 30.54
N PHE A 480 -1.55 7.50 30.08
CA PHE A 480 -0.79 6.27 29.95
C PHE A 480 0.35 6.44 28.96
N VAL A 481 0.11 6.97 27.75
CA VAL A 481 1.15 7.21 26.74
C VAL A 481 2.23 8.14 27.28
N LEU A 482 1.86 9.30 27.82
CA LEU A 482 2.81 10.25 28.37
C LEU A 482 3.59 9.69 29.57
N GLY A 483 2.92 8.90 30.40
CA GLY A 483 3.53 8.27 31.56
C GLY A 483 4.52 7.17 31.22
N ILE A 484 4.25 6.30 30.22
CA ILE A 484 5.21 5.27 29.80
C ILE A 484 6.42 5.85 29.07
N LEU A 485 6.26 6.99 28.41
CA LEU A 485 7.32 7.71 27.70
C LEU A 485 7.93 8.83 28.55
N GLU A 486 7.74 8.82 29.88
CA GLU A 486 8.40 9.76 30.77
C GLU A 486 9.92 9.54 30.79
N ASP A 487 10.68 10.58 30.43
CA ASP A 487 12.14 10.53 30.40
C ASP A 487 12.72 10.66 31.81
N THR A 488 12.81 9.55 32.49
CA THR A 488 13.40 9.46 33.82
C THR A 488 14.41 8.31 33.88
N PRO A 489 15.53 8.46 34.62
CA PRO A 489 16.57 7.41 34.72
C PRO A 489 16.06 6.07 35.28
N LYS A 490 14.85 6.03 35.85
CA LYS A 490 14.24 4.81 36.43
C LYS A 490 13.21 4.18 35.51
N ASN A 491 12.99 4.71 34.30
CA ASN A 491 12.00 4.16 33.38
C ASN A 491 12.54 2.94 32.62
N ALA A 492 12.51 1.79 33.29
CA ALA A 492 12.96 0.52 32.72
C ALA A 492 12.16 0.09 31.46
N PHE A 493 10.92 0.57 31.27
CA PHE A 493 10.18 0.34 30.04
C PHE A 493 10.84 1.07 28.87
N LEU A 494 11.14 2.36 29.04
CA LEU A 494 11.72 3.18 27.99
C LEU A 494 13.08 2.66 27.54
N GLU A 495 13.92 2.22 28.47
CA GLU A 495 15.20 1.58 28.17
C GLU A 495 15.02 0.28 27.36
N ASN A 496 14.12 -0.60 27.79
CA ASN A 496 13.87 -1.87 27.11
C ASN A 496 13.21 -1.67 25.73
N MET A 497 12.26 -0.72 25.62
CA MET A 497 11.61 -0.37 24.36
C MET A 497 12.64 0.16 23.35
N ASN A 498 13.50 1.06 23.79
CA ASN A 498 14.53 1.65 22.96
C ASN A 498 15.53 0.61 22.42
N ALA A 499 16.01 -0.29 23.26
CA ALA A 499 16.88 -1.37 22.81
C ALA A 499 16.20 -2.28 21.77
N PHE A 500 14.92 -2.61 21.98
CA PHE A 500 14.18 -3.47 21.06
C PHE A 500 13.87 -2.76 19.74
N GLN A 501 13.39 -1.50 19.78
CA GLN A 501 13.08 -0.74 18.57
C GLN A 501 14.33 -0.44 17.74
N ALA A 502 15.49 -0.21 18.37
CA ALA A 502 16.75 0.00 17.67
C ALA A 502 17.11 -1.19 16.78
N ARG A 503 16.97 -2.40 17.31
CA ARG A 503 17.16 -3.63 16.55
C ARG A 503 16.16 -3.77 15.41
N VAL A 504 14.89 -3.48 15.67
CA VAL A 504 13.85 -3.48 14.62
C VAL A 504 14.14 -2.43 13.57
N ALA A 505 14.55 -1.22 13.96
CA ALA A 505 14.90 -0.14 13.03
C ALA A 505 16.09 -0.50 12.15
N PHE A 506 17.11 -1.19 12.73
CA PHE A 506 18.25 -1.69 11.96
C PHE A 506 17.83 -2.62 10.81
N PHE A 507 16.94 -3.58 11.05
CA PHE A 507 16.44 -4.46 9.99
C PHE A 507 15.42 -3.77 9.09
N GLY A 508 14.58 -2.91 9.65
CA GLY A 508 13.54 -2.20 8.94
C GLY A 508 14.04 -1.29 7.81
N GLN A 509 15.24 -0.71 7.96
CA GLN A 509 15.83 0.10 6.89
C GLN A 509 16.11 -0.70 5.61
N PHE A 510 16.46 -1.97 5.70
CA PHE A 510 16.68 -2.82 4.52
C PHE A 510 15.35 -3.15 3.82
N ASN A 511 14.29 -3.41 4.59
CA ASN A 511 12.95 -3.54 4.03
C ASN A 511 12.51 -2.25 3.33
N ALA A 512 12.80 -1.08 3.93
CA ALA A 512 12.45 0.23 3.36
C ALA A 512 13.21 0.50 2.04
N LEU A 513 14.50 0.23 1.97
CA LEU A 513 15.28 0.38 0.73
C LEU A 513 14.83 -0.60 -0.36
N ALA A 514 14.54 -1.84 0.03
CA ALA A 514 14.07 -2.88 -0.88
C ALA A 514 12.69 -2.51 -1.48
N GLN A 515 11.71 -2.12 -0.65
CA GLN A 515 10.39 -1.69 -1.15
C GLN A 515 10.48 -0.44 -2.03
N LEU A 516 11.37 0.50 -1.69
CA LEU A 516 11.60 1.70 -2.50
C LEU A 516 12.11 1.32 -3.90
N LEU A 517 13.17 0.51 -3.99
CA LEU A 517 13.71 0.10 -5.28
C LEU A 517 12.67 -0.69 -6.10
N LEU A 518 11.93 -1.61 -5.47
CA LEU A 518 10.83 -2.33 -6.13
C LEU A 518 9.76 -1.37 -6.66
N LYS A 519 9.37 -0.33 -5.91
CA LYS A 519 8.42 0.68 -6.37
C LYS A 519 8.94 1.44 -7.59
N LEU A 520 10.19 1.87 -7.54
CA LEU A 520 10.79 2.69 -8.60
C LEU A 520 11.06 1.91 -9.89
N THR A 521 11.09 0.59 -9.85
CA THR A 521 11.48 -0.26 -10.98
C THR A 521 10.41 -1.23 -11.45
N SER A 522 9.34 -1.45 -10.69
CA SER A 522 8.19 -2.27 -11.12
C SER A 522 7.41 -1.60 -12.26
N PRO A 523 6.66 -2.39 -13.07
CA PRO A 523 5.77 -1.86 -14.09
C PRO A 523 4.71 -0.91 -13.50
N GLY A 524 4.63 0.30 -14.03
CA GLY A 524 3.75 1.38 -13.56
C GLY A 524 4.48 2.70 -13.39
N MET A 525 3.78 3.70 -12.88
CA MET A 525 4.26 5.06 -12.62
C MET A 525 4.50 5.24 -11.12
N PRO A 526 5.76 5.26 -10.65
CA PRO A 526 6.05 5.38 -9.23
C PRO A 526 5.66 6.76 -8.69
N ASP A 527 4.96 6.76 -7.56
CA ASP A 527 4.66 7.96 -6.78
C ASP A 527 5.52 8.02 -5.51
N ILE A 528 5.97 9.22 -5.16
CA ILE A 528 6.69 9.50 -3.93
C ILE A 528 5.90 10.54 -3.15
N TYR A 529 5.27 10.10 -2.05
CA TYR A 529 4.56 11.01 -1.18
C TYR A 529 5.52 12.01 -0.54
N GLN A 530 5.07 13.25 -0.37
CA GLN A 530 5.87 14.34 0.21
C GLN A 530 6.55 13.92 1.51
N GLY A 531 7.86 14.12 1.60
CA GLY A 531 8.66 13.78 2.77
C GLY A 531 9.33 12.41 2.72
N ASN A 532 8.89 11.52 1.83
CA ASN A 532 9.41 10.15 1.72
C ASN A 532 10.74 10.03 0.97
N GLU A 533 11.33 11.13 0.54
CA GLU A 533 12.67 11.15 -0.05
C GLU A 533 13.77 10.82 0.98
N LEU A 534 13.52 11.15 2.25
CA LEU A 534 14.29 10.73 3.42
C LEU A 534 13.43 9.77 4.26
N TRP A 535 13.93 9.35 5.44
CA TRP A 535 13.10 8.55 6.35
C TRP A 535 11.87 9.34 6.81
N ASP A 536 10.71 8.72 6.71
CA ASP A 536 9.43 9.25 7.17
C ASP A 536 8.74 8.27 8.12
N PHE A 537 8.57 8.69 9.37
CA PHE A 537 7.92 7.91 10.43
C PHE A 537 6.57 8.51 10.81
N SER A 538 5.85 9.07 9.84
CA SER A 538 4.52 9.61 10.03
C SER A 538 3.48 8.51 10.18
N LEU A 539 2.46 8.83 10.97
CA LEU A 539 1.24 8.04 11.15
C LEU A 539 0.12 8.66 10.29
N VAL A 540 -1.12 8.19 10.47
CA VAL A 540 -2.29 8.69 9.73
C VAL A 540 -2.49 10.20 9.92
N ASP A 541 -3.21 10.83 9.00
CA ASP A 541 -3.54 12.26 9.08
C ASP A 541 -4.08 12.69 10.47
N PRO A 542 -3.73 13.87 10.95
CA PRO A 542 -2.95 14.94 10.29
C PRO A 542 -1.42 14.75 10.36
N ASP A 543 -0.89 13.70 10.99
CA ASP A 543 0.54 13.53 11.23
C ASP A 543 1.36 13.45 9.92
N ASN A 544 0.85 12.78 8.89
CA ASN A 544 1.48 12.69 7.57
C ASN A 544 1.32 13.95 6.69
N ARG A 545 0.67 14.99 7.19
CA ARG A 545 0.48 16.26 6.49
C ARG A 545 1.28 17.40 7.13
N ARG A 546 2.24 17.10 8.00
CA ARG A 546 3.16 18.08 8.59
C ARG A 546 4.02 18.71 7.48
N PRO A 547 4.45 19.98 7.65
CA PRO A 547 5.35 20.63 6.72
C PRO A 547 6.62 19.82 6.46
N VAL A 548 7.04 19.75 5.20
CA VAL A 548 8.26 19.07 4.77
C VAL A 548 9.40 20.07 4.63
N ASP A 549 10.55 19.77 5.20
CA ASP A 549 11.77 20.54 5.02
C ASP A 549 12.40 20.27 3.64
N TYR A 550 11.92 20.99 2.63
CA TYR A 550 12.42 20.89 1.27
C TYR A 550 13.82 21.46 1.11
N GLU A 551 14.20 22.45 1.95
CA GLU A 551 15.55 23.04 1.89
C GLU A 551 16.61 22.03 2.27
N ARG A 552 16.42 21.28 3.37
CA ARG A 552 17.29 20.17 3.75
C ARG A 552 17.43 19.16 2.60
N ARG A 553 16.34 18.81 1.92
CA ARG A 553 16.35 17.86 0.79
C ARG A 553 17.15 18.38 -0.39
N ARG A 554 17.02 19.65 -0.73
CA ARG A 554 17.81 20.29 -1.81
C ARG A 554 19.30 20.29 -1.49
N VAL A 555 19.67 20.68 -0.28
CA VAL A 555 21.08 20.73 0.16
C VAL A 555 21.68 19.32 0.12
N VAL A 556 21.02 18.34 0.69
CA VAL A 556 21.49 16.94 0.73
C VAL A 556 21.59 16.38 -0.69
N LEU A 557 20.61 16.62 -1.57
CA LEU A 557 20.67 16.17 -2.95
C LEU A 557 21.84 16.79 -3.70
N ALA A 558 22.06 18.09 -3.57
CA ALA A 558 23.20 18.76 -4.21
C ALA A 558 24.56 18.20 -3.75
N GLN A 559 24.68 17.90 -2.45
CA GLN A 559 25.89 17.27 -1.91
C GLN A 559 26.10 15.86 -2.49
N LEU A 560 25.04 15.04 -2.60
CA LEU A 560 25.12 13.71 -3.19
C LEU A 560 25.48 13.79 -4.67
N GLN A 561 24.91 14.72 -5.41
CA GLN A 561 25.21 14.93 -6.84
C GLN A 561 26.68 15.28 -7.07
N GLU A 562 27.22 16.20 -6.27
CA GLU A 562 28.64 16.59 -6.37
C GLU A 562 29.57 15.42 -6.04
N ARG A 563 29.24 14.64 -5.01
CA ARG A 563 30.04 13.46 -4.62
C ARG A 563 30.02 12.35 -5.67
N VAL A 564 28.88 12.09 -6.27
CA VAL A 564 28.76 11.12 -7.38
C VAL A 564 29.58 11.58 -8.58
N LYS A 565 29.48 12.86 -8.96
CA LYS A 565 30.26 13.43 -10.04
C LYS A 565 31.79 13.30 -9.82
N GLN A 566 32.22 13.54 -8.60
CA GLN A 566 33.64 13.38 -8.23
C GLN A 566 34.08 11.91 -8.31
N ALA A 567 33.25 10.97 -7.82
CA ALA A 567 33.55 9.54 -7.89
C ALA A 567 33.59 9.02 -9.35
N GLU A 568 32.64 9.41 -10.21
CA GLU A 568 32.62 9.03 -11.64
C GLU A 568 33.82 9.61 -12.44
N GLN A 569 34.29 10.80 -12.10
CA GLN A 569 35.50 11.40 -12.72
C GLN A 569 36.79 10.67 -12.34
N HIS A 570 36.86 10.08 -11.14
CA HIS A 570 38.04 9.33 -10.68
C HIS A 570 38.14 7.95 -11.33
N ASP A 571 37.05 7.27 -11.59
CA ASP A 571 37.04 5.98 -12.30
C ASP A 571 37.57 6.09 -13.77
N THR A 572 37.47 7.27 -14.39
CA THR A 572 37.96 7.51 -15.77
C THR A 572 39.42 7.94 -15.85
N SER A 573 40.04 8.35 -14.72
CA SER A 573 41.41 8.85 -14.68
C SER A 573 42.35 7.86 -13.98
N ASN A 574 43.06 7.05 -14.77
CA ASN A 574 44.09 6.12 -14.28
C ASN A 574 45.02 6.73 -13.24
N GLY A 575 44.92 6.27 -11.98
CA GLY A 575 46.04 6.29 -11.04
C GLY A 575 46.10 7.38 -9.96
N ARG A 576 44.97 8.08 -9.64
CA ARG A 576 44.95 8.98 -8.46
C ARG A 576 43.93 8.47 -7.42
N SER A 577 44.37 8.38 -6.16
CA SER A 577 43.59 8.03 -4.99
C SER A 577 42.42 9.01 -4.76
N GLY A 578 41.24 8.67 -5.23
CA GLY A 578 39.97 9.37 -4.99
C GLY A 578 38.89 8.38 -4.53
N ALA A 579 37.84 8.86 -3.84
CA ALA A 579 36.73 8.04 -3.40
C ALA A 579 35.91 7.54 -4.60
N THR A 580 35.60 6.25 -4.63
CA THR A 580 34.77 5.60 -5.66
C THR A 580 33.28 5.66 -5.30
N LEU A 581 32.39 5.29 -6.24
CA LEU A 581 30.97 5.08 -5.93
C LEU A 581 30.77 4.01 -4.86
N GLY A 582 31.61 2.96 -4.85
CA GLY A 582 31.59 1.94 -3.83
C GLY A 582 31.93 2.47 -2.43
N ASP A 583 32.86 3.42 -2.33
CA ASP A 583 33.19 4.07 -1.06
C ASP A 583 32.05 4.97 -0.57
N LEU A 584 31.43 5.71 -1.47
CA LEU A 584 30.23 6.49 -1.16
C LEU A 584 29.09 5.58 -0.67
N ALA A 585 28.84 4.46 -1.34
CA ALA A 585 27.81 3.50 -0.98
C ALA A 585 28.04 2.91 0.43
N ARG A 586 29.28 2.56 0.78
CA ARG A 586 29.64 2.09 2.15
C ARG A 586 29.38 3.18 3.18
N GLU A 587 29.84 4.40 2.95
CA GLU A 587 29.58 5.53 3.88
C GLU A 587 28.09 5.75 4.08
N LEU A 588 27.28 5.78 3.01
CA LEU A 588 25.85 5.97 3.10
C LEU A 588 25.16 4.84 3.90
N LEU A 589 25.67 3.62 3.81
CA LEU A 589 25.19 2.50 4.60
C LEU A 589 25.59 2.63 6.08
N GLU A 590 26.82 3.01 6.37
CA GLU A 590 27.32 3.23 7.74
C GLU A 590 26.59 4.38 8.46
N THR A 591 26.18 5.40 7.70
CA THR A 591 25.45 6.58 8.22
C THR A 591 23.96 6.56 7.88
N SER A 592 23.41 5.41 7.58
CA SER A 592 22.06 5.23 7.02
C SER A 592 20.93 5.91 7.80
N GLN A 593 21.14 6.16 9.11
CA GLN A 593 20.14 6.82 9.97
C GLN A 593 19.83 8.27 9.54
N ASP A 594 20.73 8.97 8.85
CA ASP A 594 20.52 10.34 8.38
C ASP A 594 19.58 10.45 7.17
N GLY A 595 19.25 9.32 6.53
CA GLY A 595 18.33 9.20 5.40
C GLY A 595 18.96 9.47 4.03
N ARG A 596 20.21 9.89 3.94
CA ARG A 596 20.89 10.14 2.66
C ARG A 596 20.91 8.92 1.76
N ILE A 597 21.02 7.73 2.33
CA ILE A 597 20.97 6.46 1.59
C ILE A 597 19.65 6.29 0.83
N LYS A 598 18.52 6.65 1.43
CA LYS A 598 17.19 6.56 0.80
C LYS A 598 17.06 7.56 -0.36
N LEU A 599 17.52 8.80 -0.16
CA LEU A 599 17.53 9.81 -1.21
C LEU A 599 18.48 9.43 -2.36
N TYR A 600 19.62 8.82 -2.04
CA TYR A 600 20.57 8.33 -3.05
C TYR A 600 19.91 7.26 -3.96
N VAL A 601 19.29 6.25 -3.40
CA VAL A 601 18.56 5.22 -4.15
C VAL A 601 17.44 5.86 -4.98
N THR A 602 16.66 6.77 -4.38
CA THR A 602 15.56 7.47 -5.06
C THR A 602 16.06 8.25 -6.27
N TRP A 603 17.05 9.12 -6.05
CA TRP A 603 17.56 10.00 -7.10
C TRP A 603 18.24 9.22 -8.22
N ARG A 604 19.15 8.30 -7.91
CA ARG A 604 19.87 7.49 -8.91
C ARG A 604 18.89 6.70 -9.78
N THR A 605 17.92 6.04 -9.16
CA THR A 605 16.94 5.22 -9.88
C THR A 605 15.98 6.07 -10.73
N LEU A 606 15.48 7.20 -10.22
CA LEU A 606 14.60 8.08 -10.99
C LEU A 606 15.32 8.75 -12.16
N THR A 607 16.58 9.14 -11.98
CA THR A 607 17.41 9.66 -13.06
C THR A 607 17.59 8.61 -14.15
N TYR A 608 17.96 7.38 -13.77
CA TYR A 608 18.09 6.27 -14.71
C TYR A 608 16.76 5.98 -15.43
N ARG A 609 15.65 5.95 -14.70
CA ARG A 609 14.31 5.74 -15.25
C ARG A 609 13.93 6.82 -16.28
N ARG A 610 14.23 8.09 -16.02
CA ARG A 610 14.00 9.21 -16.95
C ARG A 610 14.81 9.05 -18.21
N ASP A 611 16.09 8.70 -18.08
CA ASP A 611 17.01 8.58 -19.21
C ASP A 611 16.75 7.32 -20.06
N HIS A 612 16.04 6.32 -19.48
CA HIS A 612 15.63 5.07 -20.12
C HIS A 612 14.11 4.87 -20.10
N ASP A 613 13.34 5.92 -20.36
CA ASP A 613 11.86 5.93 -20.27
C ASP A 613 11.19 4.81 -21.05
N GLN A 614 11.72 4.46 -22.22
CA GLN A 614 11.20 3.40 -23.08
C GLN A 614 11.32 2.00 -22.44
N LEU A 615 12.38 1.75 -21.67
CA LEU A 615 12.55 0.51 -20.94
C LEU A 615 11.46 0.32 -19.89
N PHE A 616 11.12 1.37 -19.16
CA PHE A 616 10.13 1.30 -18.09
C PHE A 616 8.69 1.41 -18.59
N SER A 617 8.44 2.13 -19.67
CA SER A 617 7.10 2.32 -20.22
C SER A 617 6.66 1.20 -21.16
N TYR A 618 7.59 0.59 -21.89
CA TYR A 618 7.28 -0.39 -22.94
C TYR A 618 8.10 -1.68 -22.85
N GLY A 619 9.03 -1.76 -21.92
CA GLY A 619 9.85 -2.95 -21.69
C GLY A 619 9.05 -4.14 -21.17
N THR A 620 9.67 -5.30 -21.17
CA THR A 620 9.09 -6.53 -20.64
C THR A 620 9.57 -6.76 -19.22
N TYR A 621 8.66 -7.19 -18.33
CA TYR A 621 8.99 -7.61 -16.96
C TYR A 621 9.02 -9.14 -16.86
N ARG A 622 10.05 -9.69 -16.25
CA ARG A 622 10.14 -11.13 -15.99
C ARG A 622 10.82 -11.38 -14.64
N SER A 623 10.19 -12.19 -13.80
CA SER A 623 10.81 -12.69 -12.58
C SER A 623 12.07 -13.49 -12.88
N LEU A 624 13.05 -13.42 -11.99
CA LEU A 624 14.25 -14.24 -12.03
C LEU A 624 14.23 -15.24 -10.88
N ASP A 625 14.64 -16.48 -11.18
CA ASP A 625 14.76 -17.52 -10.19
C ASP A 625 16.12 -17.43 -9.48
N THR A 626 16.13 -17.91 -8.24
CA THR A 626 17.32 -18.02 -7.41
C THR A 626 17.47 -19.43 -6.91
N SER A 627 18.71 -19.89 -6.73
CA SER A 627 19.04 -21.18 -6.15
C SER A 627 20.05 -21.04 -5.02
N GLY A 628 20.26 -22.09 -4.23
CA GLY A 628 21.19 -22.12 -3.09
C GLY A 628 20.53 -21.87 -1.74
N ALA A 629 21.34 -21.77 -0.69
CA ALA A 629 20.89 -21.84 0.70
C ALA A 629 19.98 -20.70 1.14
N LYS A 630 20.06 -19.51 0.49
CA LYS A 630 19.34 -18.29 0.84
C LYS A 630 18.34 -17.84 -0.24
N GLN A 631 17.93 -18.73 -1.15
CA GLN A 631 17.07 -18.42 -2.29
C GLN A 631 15.75 -17.73 -1.90
N GLU A 632 15.14 -18.08 -0.78
CA GLU A 632 13.87 -17.49 -0.31
C GLU A 632 13.99 -16.03 0.18
N HIS A 633 15.20 -15.55 0.37
CA HIS A 633 15.53 -14.22 0.85
C HIS A 633 15.77 -13.19 -0.25
N VAL A 634 15.52 -13.55 -1.50
CA VAL A 634 15.76 -12.69 -2.67
C VAL A 634 14.46 -12.45 -3.42
N CYS A 635 14.21 -11.18 -3.81
CA CYS A 635 13.24 -10.83 -4.83
C CYS A 635 14.01 -10.22 -6.00
N ALA A 636 13.92 -10.84 -7.19
CA ALA A 636 14.65 -10.37 -8.36
C ALA A 636 13.82 -10.48 -9.64
N PHE A 637 14.05 -9.55 -10.56
CA PHE A 637 13.44 -9.55 -11.88
C PHE A 637 14.32 -8.81 -12.88
N VAL A 638 14.05 -9.05 -14.16
CA VAL A 638 14.68 -8.36 -15.29
C VAL A 638 13.64 -7.56 -16.06
N CYS A 639 14.01 -6.33 -16.46
CA CYS A 639 13.28 -5.55 -17.44
C CYS A 639 14.14 -5.41 -18.70
N THR A 640 13.54 -5.68 -19.87
CA THR A 640 14.23 -5.56 -21.17
C THR A 640 13.45 -4.65 -22.11
N SER A 641 14.13 -3.81 -22.88
CA SER A 641 13.47 -2.97 -23.89
C SER A 641 12.76 -3.85 -24.93
N GLY A 642 11.48 -3.52 -25.20
CA GLY A 642 10.66 -4.26 -26.16
C GLY A 642 11.24 -4.20 -27.56
N ARG A 643 11.25 -5.32 -28.30
CA ARG A 643 11.65 -5.36 -29.71
C ARG A 643 10.64 -4.56 -30.55
N ARG A 644 10.98 -3.37 -31.04
CA ARG A 644 10.30 -2.81 -32.21
C ARG A 644 10.64 -3.68 -33.43
N ARG A 645 9.62 -4.04 -34.24
CA ARG A 645 9.86 -4.74 -35.54
C ARG A 645 10.85 -3.93 -36.36
N GLY A 646 12.07 -4.48 -36.53
CA GLY A 646 13.11 -3.89 -37.41
C GLY A 646 14.26 -3.17 -36.70
N ALA A 647 14.32 -3.13 -35.35
CA ALA A 647 15.48 -2.62 -34.62
C ALA A 647 16.42 -3.77 -34.19
N THR A 648 17.71 -3.51 -34.24
CA THR A 648 18.82 -4.32 -33.73
C THR A 648 18.66 -4.59 -32.20
N PRO A 649 19.36 -5.59 -31.61
CA PRO A 649 19.03 -6.21 -30.33
C PRO A 649 18.79 -5.23 -29.17
N PRO A 650 18.14 -5.72 -28.07
CA PRO A 650 17.60 -4.85 -27.03
C PRO A 650 18.70 -3.94 -26.48
N ASP A 651 18.53 -2.64 -26.69
CA ASP A 651 19.55 -1.67 -26.37
C ASP A 651 19.64 -1.41 -24.84
N ALA A 652 18.65 -1.82 -24.08
CA ALA A 652 18.67 -1.67 -22.63
C ALA A 652 18.06 -2.89 -21.91
N GLU A 653 18.76 -3.34 -20.89
CA GLU A 653 18.33 -4.38 -19.96
C GLU A 653 18.79 -4.03 -18.56
N ILE A 654 17.89 -4.17 -17.58
CA ILE A 654 18.23 -4.03 -16.17
C ILE A 654 17.82 -5.27 -15.38
N VAL A 655 18.62 -5.60 -14.39
CA VAL A 655 18.32 -6.61 -13.37
C VAL A 655 18.18 -5.92 -12.02
N VAL A 656 17.06 -6.15 -11.37
CA VAL A 656 16.74 -5.60 -10.03
C VAL A 656 16.82 -6.72 -9.03
N VAL A 657 17.58 -6.51 -7.94
CA VAL A 657 17.77 -7.50 -6.88
C VAL A 657 17.63 -6.83 -5.53
N VAL A 658 16.73 -7.36 -4.70
CA VAL A 658 16.54 -6.87 -3.33
C VAL A 658 16.44 -8.03 -2.32
N PRO A 659 16.93 -7.83 -1.08
CA PRO A 659 16.77 -8.79 0.00
C PRO A 659 15.36 -8.70 0.61
N ARG A 660 14.92 -9.78 1.23
CA ARG A 660 13.72 -9.82 2.08
C ARG A 660 13.94 -10.72 3.28
N LEU A 661 13.17 -10.49 4.36
CA LEU A 661 13.27 -11.27 5.59
C LEU A 661 14.71 -11.26 6.15
N VAL A 662 15.26 -10.06 6.28
CA VAL A 662 16.68 -9.85 6.58
C VAL A 662 17.06 -10.32 7.98
N THR A 663 16.16 -10.22 8.96
CA THR A 663 16.40 -10.74 10.31
C THR A 663 16.65 -12.24 10.28
N ARG A 664 15.86 -12.98 9.52
CA ARG A 664 15.99 -14.42 9.35
C ARG A 664 17.21 -14.78 8.48
N LEU A 665 17.48 -14.00 7.44
CA LEU A 665 18.65 -14.17 6.57
C LEU A 665 19.96 -14.12 7.36
N THR A 666 20.09 -13.14 8.29
CA THR A 666 21.30 -12.96 9.11
C THR A 666 21.31 -13.79 10.41
N GLY A 667 20.28 -14.65 10.62
CA GLY A 667 20.14 -15.40 11.87
C GLY A 667 19.87 -14.52 13.09
N GLY A 668 19.34 -13.31 12.90
CA GLY A 668 19.05 -12.32 13.94
C GLY A 668 20.28 -11.52 14.41
N VAL A 669 21.41 -11.65 13.75
CA VAL A 669 22.60 -10.82 14.01
C VAL A 669 22.42 -9.47 13.33
N GLU A 670 22.66 -8.38 14.05
CA GLU A 670 22.55 -7.00 13.53
C GLU A 670 23.75 -6.69 12.61
N GLN A 671 23.67 -7.21 11.38
CA GLN A 671 24.63 -6.97 10.32
C GLN A 671 23.92 -6.77 8.97
N PRO A 672 24.48 -5.94 8.07
CA PRO A 672 23.92 -5.75 6.75
C PRO A 672 23.84 -7.07 5.95
N PRO A 673 22.88 -7.24 5.04
CA PRO A 673 22.74 -8.44 4.20
C PRO A 673 23.78 -8.46 3.07
N LEU A 674 25.07 -8.44 3.40
CA LEU A 674 26.17 -8.29 2.45
C LEU A 674 27.15 -9.47 2.47
N GLY A 675 27.74 -9.74 1.31
CA GLY A 675 28.91 -10.60 1.15
C GLY A 675 28.67 -12.10 1.29
N ALA A 676 29.77 -12.84 1.20
CA ALA A 676 29.73 -14.31 1.09
C ALA A 676 29.27 -15.03 2.36
N GLU A 677 29.55 -14.47 3.54
CA GLU A 677 29.12 -15.08 4.82
C GLU A 677 27.61 -15.15 4.95
N ILE A 678 26.90 -14.13 4.44
CA ILE A 678 25.43 -14.06 4.48
C ILE A 678 24.81 -14.85 3.33
N TRP A 679 25.23 -14.60 2.11
CA TRP A 679 24.60 -15.16 0.91
C TRP A 679 25.06 -16.55 0.55
N GLN A 680 26.21 -16.99 1.10
CA GLN A 680 26.76 -18.33 0.91
C GLN A 680 26.86 -18.71 -0.60
N ASP A 681 26.26 -19.81 -0.98
CA ASP A 681 26.22 -20.36 -2.34
C ASP A 681 25.04 -19.85 -3.18
N THR A 682 24.30 -18.83 -2.69
CA THR A 682 23.09 -18.34 -3.37
C THR A 682 23.41 -17.72 -4.71
N TRP A 683 22.64 -18.09 -5.71
CA TRP A 683 22.87 -17.79 -7.11
C TRP A 683 21.62 -17.19 -7.76
N LEU A 684 21.79 -16.13 -8.52
CA LEU A 684 20.75 -15.53 -9.35
C LEU A 684 20.84 -16.10 -10.77
N GLU A 685 19.77 -16.71 -11.26
CA GLU A 685 19.74 -17.31 -12.60
C GLU A 685 19.40 -16.27 -13.67
N LEU A 686 20.21 -16.19 -14.72
CA LEU A 686 20.06 -15.29 -15.88
C LEU A 686 20.02 -16.11 -17.17
N PRO A 687 18.95 -16.85 -17.47
CA PRO A 687 18.94 -17.86 -18.52
C PRO A 687 19.02 -17.29 -19.94
N GLN A 688 18.89 -15.99 -20.11
CA GLN A 688 19.01 -15.33 -21.42
C GLN A 688 20.32 -14.57 -21.59
N ALA A 689 21.15 -14.45 -20.54
CA ALA A 689 22.43 -13.78 -20.62
C ALA A 689 23.53 -14.77 -21.09
N ALA A 690 24.45 -14.26 -21.90
CA ALA A 690 25.62 -15.02 -22.32
C ALA A 690 26.66 -15.08 -21.19
N VAL A 691 27.42 -16.16 -21.13
CA VAL A 691 28.61 -16.24 -20.25
C VAL A 691 29.60 -15.15 -20.69
N GLY A 692 30.13 -14.41 -19.73
CA GLY A 692 31.02 -13.26 -19.98
C GLY A 692 30.28 -11.94 -20.14
N GLN A 693 28.94 -11.92 -20.28
CA GLN A 693 28.16 -10.69 -20.32
C GLN A 693 28.37 -9.90 -19.03
N GLN A 694 28.57 -8.57 -19.15
CA GLN A 694 28.84 -7.68 -18.04
C GLN A 694 27.63 -6.81 -17.67
N TYR A 695 27.49 -6.54 -16.38
CA TYR A 695 26.50 -5.64 -15.81
C TYR A 695 27.19 -4.65 -14.87
N ALA A 696 26.83 -3.37 -14.96
CA ALA A 696 27.28 -2.35 -14.01
C ALA A 696 26.22 -2.12 -12.91
N ASN A 697 26.65 -2.11 -11.65
CA ASN A 697 25.76 -1.76 -10.54
C ASN A 697 25.65 -0.23 -10.43
N LEU A 698 24.44 0.29 -10.64
CA LEU A 698 24.15 1.72 -10.63
C LEU A 698 24.54 2.43 -9.32
N PHE A 699 24.51 1.71 -8.19
CA PHE A 699 24.76 2.29 -6.86
C PHE A 699 26.23 2.24 -6.44
N THR A 700 26.99 1.28 -6.94
CA THR A 700 28.37 1.05 -6.48
C THR A 700 29.41 1.23 -7.59
N GLY A 701 28.97 1.24 -8.87
CA GLY A 701 29.87 1.27 -10.03
C GLY A 701 30.59 -0.06 -10.30
N GLU A 702 30.37 -1.09 -9.49
CA GLU A 702 30.98 -2.41 -9.67
C GLU A 702 30.50 -3.08 -10.96
N ILE A 703 31.43 -3.69 -11.70
CA ILE A 703 31.14 -4.47 -12.90
C ILE A 703 31.08 -5.95 -12.50
N LEU A 704 29.94 -6.58 -12.77
CA LEU A 704 29.66 -7.99 -12.50
C LEU A 704 29.62 -8.74 -13.81
N THR A 705 30.20 -9.94 -13.84
CA THR A 705 30.24 -10.79 -15.03
C THR A 705 29.35 -12.02 -14.84
N VAL A 706 28.58 -12.36 -15.88
CA VAL A 706 27.77 -13.58 -15.91
C VAL A 706 28.69 -14.78 -16.06
N GLU A 707 28.49 -15.75 -15.18
CA GLU A 707 29.24 -17.01 -15.15
C GLU A 707 28.29 -18.18 -15.41
N GLU A 708 28.85 -19.36 -15.66
CA GLU A 708 28.12 -20.62 -15.74
C GLU A 708 28.41 -21.48 -14.51
N ARG A 709 27.35 -21.97 -13.89
CA ARG A 709 27.43 -22.91 -12.77
C ARG A 709 26.42 -24.02 -12.98
N GLU A 710 26.88 -25.25 -13.00
CA GLU A 710 26.02 -26.48 -13.18
C GLU A 710 25.10 -26.39 -14.43
N GLY A 711 25.60 -25.83 -15.53
CA GLY A 711 24.85 -25.67 -16.78
C GLY A 711 23.82 -24.51 -16.77
N ARG A 712 23.87 -23.64 -15.76
CA ARG A 712 23.00 -22.44 -15.65
C ARG A 712 23.83 -21.16 -15.66
N THR A 713 23.43 -20.21 -16.46
CA THR A 713 24.04 -18.88 -16.49
C THR A 713 23.48 -17.98 -15.40
N GLY A 714 24.33 -17.16 -14.78
CA GLY A 714 23.89 -16.29 -13.70
C GLY A 714 25.01 -15.59 -12.98
N MET A 715 24.74 -15.08 -11.78
CA MET A 715 25.68 -14.36 -10.92
C MET A 715 25.50 -14.73 -9.45
N SER A 716 26.61 -14.72 -8.70
CA SER A 716 26.58 -14.91 -7.24
C SER A 716 25.90 -13.76 -6.52
N LEU A 717 24.95 -14.05 -5.61
CA LEU A 717 24.36 -13.03 -4.72
C LEU A 717 25.41 -12.38 -3.83
N ALA A 718 26.44 -13.11 -3.42
CA ALA A 718 27.54 -12.56 -2.64
C ALA A 718 28.33 -11.47 -3.39
N ALA A 719 28.46 -11.59 -4.72
CA ALA A 719 29.05 -10.57 -5.57
C ALA A 719 28.10 -9.38 -5.81
N ILE A 720 26.82 -9.65 -6.13
CA ILE A 720 25.80 -8.62 -6.35
C ILE A 720 25.62 -7.73 -5.12
N MET A 721 25.59 -8.35 -3.93
CA MET A 721 25.40 -7.71 -2.63
C MET A 721 26.72 -7.62 -1.85
N ALA A 722 27.82 -7.29 -2.51
CA ALA A 722 29.12 -7.17 -1.85
C ALA A 722 29.22 -5.91 -0.99
N VAL A 723 28.68 -4.79 -1.46
CA VAL A 723 28.90 -3.46 -0.89
C VAL A 723 27.60 -2.77 -0.49
N PHE A 724 26.50 -3.00 -1.20
CA PHE A 724 25.25 -2.28 -0.99
C PHE A 724 24.05 -3.24 -0.90
N PRO A 725 23.04 -2.95 -0.05
CA PRO A 725 22.00 -3.92 0.30
C PRO A 725 20.88 -4.07 -0.76
N VAL A 726 20.92 -3.33 -1.85
CA VAL A 726 20.01 -3.44 -3.01
C VAL A 726 20.81 -3.20 -4.28
N ALA A 727 20.42 -3.84 -5.39
CA ALA A 727 21.14 -3.68 -6.66
C ALA A 727 20.21 -3.39 -7.82
N LEU A 728 20.61 -2.41 -8.64
CA LEU A 728 20.09 -2.13 -9.97
C LEU A 728 21.25 -2.30 -10.94
N LEU A 729 21.22 -3.38 -11.70
CA LEU A 729 22.29 -3.78 -12.60
C LEU A 729 21.91 -3.43 -14.03
N GLU A 730 22.71 -2.62 -14.69
CA GLU A 730 22.56 -2.26 -16.10
C GLU A 730 23.45 -3.14 -16.95
N ARG A 731 22.90 -3.75 -18.00
CA ARG A 731 23.68 -4.51 -18.97
C ARG A 731 24.60 -3.59 -19.76
N LEU A 732 25.89 -3.92 -19.78
CA LEU A 732 26.86 -3.20 -20.62
C LEU A 732 26.84 -3.73 -22.05
N SER A 733 26.89 -2.81 -23.02
CA SER A 733 27.10 -3.16 -24.43
C SER A 733 28.53 -3.69 -24.61
N GLU A 734 28.72 -4.69 -25.47
CA GLU A 734 30.04 -5.18 -25.86
C GLU A 734 30.82 -4.10 -26.60
#